data_fdddcf3980e6ecbc3eb24ee858c6549e
#
_entry.id   fdddcf3980e6ecbc3eb24ee858c6549e
#
_cell.length_a   1.000
_cell.length_b   1.000
_cell.length_c   1.000
_cell.angle_alpha   90.00
_cell.angle_beta   90.00
_cell.angle_gamma   90.00
#
_symmetry.space_group_name_H-M   'P 1'
#
loop_
_entity.id
_entity.type
_entity.pdbx_description
1 polymer ?
#
loop_
_entity_poly.entity_id
_entity_poly.type
_entity_poly.pdbx_seq_one_letter_code
_entity_poly.pdbx_strand_id
1 'polypeptide(L)'
;MEIEKKRRHTSGRTLLWSVAAIAVIAAAGVVGGKVMLEKTVRTSLEQSGAQAASVEVDFTGHVHLSDVTVPLENDQTLHIASIEARPEFLFLSGMIDARDLAFEAGPMHVSVPSVLIEDAGINRAFLAAASGEADLTPAERVARLSAGRIEIASVAVSQSQQGIDQTTTYSDVALENIVDGHVGRYFASGMTSDTEVAPDPRADGDAEPVSVKLSVGAIEGEDIDAPFLTRIYTEAKPADGENAAQQVYGPVTAKDFVMETADGRVTYAEMSSDGFSMRLADEPFLTTLERLGALSDTEALLPGDEERLGLEAFLLLDAIAKGDLQISGIGLTTDAEPDMTFAIDRLAVTFDDLVLGFSMDGLDVRAGDDSLTVRSASWTDFSLAPTLAGIREYLKAGPGAPDMAWKAAFLPGFGTLSLSDYAVNMNPGAENGFDVEKPLNVAVKDFSLALQDPVNGIPSDIRMVMNELKLDLAGHDDNEAFALLKQLGYQEVNISENIALHWDKANKALIVEDIGFSGDNMGSVSLSGVVGGFGEAFFSGDKALMQAAVFGLTGRAVALKVENDGLFARALKLYADRNGMSVEQAALTLSMLPSIAAQTVGEGDPGVQALIDAVSAFIADPNKLEIAITAKSDQGIGAPAFMAATMDPASLLQQVDITAKAD
;
A
#
# COMPACT_ATOMS: atom_id res chain seq x y z
N MET A 1 -21.26 46.75 9.36
CA MET A 1 -21.35 45.92 10.57
C MET A 1 -20.34 44.80 10.34
N GLU A 2 -19.09 45.08 10.73
CA GLU A 2 -17.94 44.17 10.57
C GLU A 2 -18.07 43.08 11.62
N ILE A 3 -18.16 41.84 11.18
CA ILE A 3 -18.02 40.66 12.04
C ILE A 3 -16.57 40.21 11.93
N GLU A 4 -15.80 40.50 12.98
CA GLU A 4 -14.45 39.95 13.19
C GLU A 4 -14.52 38.43 13.17
N LYS A 5 -13.94 37.80 12.14
CA LYS A 5 -13.70 36.35 12.08
C LYS A 5 -12.54 36.03 13.02
N LYS A 6 -12.85 35.61 14.25
CA LYS A 6 -11.90 35.04 15.21
C LYS A 6 -11.44 33.68 14.63
N ARG A 7 -10.20 33.64 14.13
CA ARG A 7 -9.57 32.40 13.64
C ARG A 7 -9.31 31.45 14.83
N ARG A 8 -9.87 30.26 14.75
CA ARG A 8 -9.51 29.14 15.63
C ARG A 8 -8.23 28.50 15.09
N HIS A 9 -7.14 28.49 15.85
CA HIS A 9 -5.90 27.78 15.56
C HIS A 9 -5.84 26.47 16.34
N THR A 10 -5.37 25.43 15.71
CA THR A 10 -5.48 24.01 16.08
C THR A 10 -4.42 23.53 17.07
N SER A 11 -4.77 22.46 17.78
CA SER A 11 -4.19 21.91 19.02
C SER A 11 -2.75 21.33 18.96
N GLY A 12 -2.15 21.15 17.80
CA GLY A 12 -0.80 20.54 17.70
C GLY A 12 0.36 21.45 18.18
N ARG A 13 0.18 22.78 18.17
CA ARG A 13 1.17 23.73 18.65
C ARG A 13 1.33 23.74 20.17
N THR A 14 0.30 23.33 20.89
CA THR A 14 0.16 23.51 22.33
C THR A 14 1.08 22.60 23.14
N LEU A 15 1.31 21.37 22.68
CA LEU A 15 2.10 20.38 23.44
C LEU A 15 3.60 20.71 23.44
N LEU A 16 4.12 21.24 22.31
CA LEU A 16 5.52 21.68 22.20
C LEU A 16 5.83 22.93 23.04
N TRP A 17 4.84 23.81 23.27
CA TRP A 17 4.99 25.02 24.07
C TRP A 17 5.08 24.73 25.57
N SER A 18 4.41 23.68 26.05
CA SER A 18 4.40 23.34 27.48
C SER A 18 5.76 22.87 27.98
N VAL A 19 6.51 22.08 27.17
CA VAL A 19 7.85 21.62 27.53
C VAL A 19 8.87 22.80 27.49
N ALA A 20 8.76 23.67 26.51
CA ALA A 20 9.61 24.86 26.40
C ALA A 20 9.36 25.86 27.54
N ALA A 21 8.11 26.04 27.97
CA ALA A 21 7.76 26.90 29.11
C ALA A 21 8.35 26.38 30.42
N ILE A 22 8.32 25.07 30.66
CA ILE A 22 8.93 24.44 31.84
C ILE A 22 10.46 24.68 31.85
N ALA A 23 11.12 24.51 30.74
CA ALA A 23 12.57 24.74 30.60
C ALA A 23 12.95 26.21 30.84
N VAL A 24 12.16 27.18 30.34
CA VAL A 24 12.39 28.62 30.56
C VAL A 24 12.22 29.00 32.03
N ILE A 25 11.24 28.44 32.72
CA ILE A 25 11.00 28.72 34.14
C ILE A 25 12.16 28.20 35.01
N ALA A 26 12.69 27.03 34.70
CA ALA A 26 13.81 26.45 35.45
C ALA A 26 15.16 27.13 35.16
N ALA A 27 15.34 27.72 33.98
CA ALA A 27 16.59 28.37 33.55
C ALA A 27 16.89 29.71 34.23
N ALA A 28 15.92 30.37 34.85
CA ALA A 28 16.06 31.68 35.44
C ALA A 28 17.00 31.73 36.70
N GLY A 29 17.50 30.58 37.13
CA GLY A 29 18.15 30.41 38.46
C GLY A 29 19.64 30.67 38.57
N VAL A 30 20.40 31.02 37.54
CA VAL A 30 21.88 30.85 37.53
C VAL A 30 22.72 32.07 37.98
N VAL A 31 22.17 33.25 38.13
CA VAL A 31 23.00 34.45 38.42
C VAL A 31 22.52 35.24 39.65
N GLY A 32 23.13 34.99 40.81
CA GLY A 32 23.03 35.87 41.98
C GLY A 32 22.44 35.17 43.22
N GLY A 33 22.65 35.73 44.40
CA GLY A 33 22.18 35.15 45.67
C GLY A 33 20.64 34.94 45.72
N LYS A 34 20.16 34.14 46.69
CA LYS A 34 18.78 33.68 46.84
C LYS A 34 17.70 34.70 46.44
N VAL A 35 17.77 35.94 46.91
CA VAL A 35 16.77 37.01 46.67
C VAL A 35 16.75 37.44 45.18
N MET A 36 17.92 37.44 44.54
CA MET A 36 18.04 37.82 43.10
C MET A 36 17.52 36.71 42.22
N LEU A 37 17.75 35.44 42.57
CA LEU A 37 17.20 34.25 41.94
C LEU A 37 15.67 34.20 42.01
N GLU A 38 15.07 34.35 43.20
CA GLU A 38 13.62 34.41 43.34
C GLU A 38 12.99 35.52 42.52
N LYS A 39 13.61 36.72 42.50
CA LYS A 39 13.13 37.85 41.69
C LYS A 39 13.24 37.56 40.20
N THR A 40 14.33 36.96 39.74
CA THR A 40 14.52 36.60 38.32
C THR A 40 13.52 35.57 37.89
N VAL A 41 13.29 34.52 38.66
CA VAL A 41 12.28 33.47 38.39
C VAL A 41 10.88 34.08 38.31
N ARG A 42 10.48 34.94 39.27
CA ARG A 42 9.18 35.63 39.22
C ARG A 42 9.04 36.52 37.97
N THR A 43 10.09 37.26 37.63
CA THR A 43 10.05 38.10 36.43
C THR A 43 9.94 37.27 35.14
N SER A 44 10.61 36.13 35.06
CA SER A 44 10.51 35.21 33.93
C SER A 44 9.13 34.57 33.83
N LEU A 45 8.53 34.19 34.94
CA LEU A 45 7.15 33.69 35.00
C LEU A 45 6.16 34.76 34.52
N GLU A 46 6.29 36.00 34.98
CA GLU A 46 5.46 37.12 34.57
C GLU A 46 5.61 37.43 33.05
N GLN A 47 6.83 37.36 32.54
CA GLN A 47 7.12 37.58 31.10
C GLN A 47 6.58 36.49 30.20
N SER A 48 6.57 35.23 30.67
CA SER A 48 5.95 34.09 29.96
C SER A 48 4.42 34.00 30.13
N GLY A 49 3.82 34.87 30.95
CA GLY A 49 2.41 34.82 31.32
C GLY A 49 2.07 33.72 32.30
N ALA A 50 3.06 32.95 32.79
CA ALA A 50 2.86 31.90 33.76
C ALA A 50 2.71 32.47 35.17
N GLN A 51 1.99 31.76 36.03
CA GLN A 51 1.76 32.12 37.45
C GLN A 51 2.14 30.94 38.34
N ALA A 52 2.66 31.23 39.52
CA ALA A 52 2.93 30.24 40.57
C ALA A 52 2.44 30.76 41.89
N ALA A 53 1.83 29.90 42.72
CA ALA A 53 1.37 30.27 44.05
C ALA A 53 2.56 30.53 44.99
N SER A 54 3.63 29.76 44.88
CA SER A 54 4.88 30.02 45.59
C SER A 54 6.09 29.87 44.67
N VAL A 55 7.13 30.69 44.99
CA VAL A 55 8.45 30.60 44.36
C VAL A 55 9.46 30.65 45.53
N GLU A 56 10.14 29.54 45.76
CA GLU A 56 11.15 29.41 46.80
C GLU A 56 12.47 28.99 46.18
N VAL A 57 13.56 29.60 46.63
CA VAL A 57 14.92 29.22 46.20
C VAL A 57 15.72 28.88 47.44
N ASP A 58 16.36 27.73 47.45
CA ASP A 58 17.20 27.32 48.58
C ASP A 58 18.64 27.91 48.46
N PHE A 59 19.48 27.63 49.46
CA PHE A 59 20.87 28.13 49.49
C PHE A 59 21.80 27.40 48.49
N THR A 60 21.34 26.26 47.95
CA THR A 60 22.06 25.45 46.94
C THR A 60 21.67 25.83 45.51
N GLY A 61 20.72 26.78 45.38
CA GLY A 61 20.22 27.23 44.07
C GLY A 61 19.09 26.40 43.49
N HIS A 62 18.51 25.46 44.26
CA HIS A 62 17.29 24.76 43.84
C HIS A 62 16.11 25.72 43.91
N VAL A 63 15.32 25.68 42.85
CA VAL A 63 14.08 26.45 42.70
C VAL A 63 12.90 25.52 42.90
N HIS A 64 12.03 25.87 43.82
CA HIS A 64 10.78 25.15 44.08
C HIS A 64 9.60 26.06 43.74
N LEU A 65 8.75 25.59 42.84
CA LEU A 65 7.51 26.27 42.43
C LEU A 65 6.33 25.40 42.83
N SER A 66 5.23 26.00 43.29
CA SER A 66 3.98 25.28 43.55
C SER A 66 2.82 25.93 42.83
N ASP A 67 1.84 25.07 42.47
CA ASP A 67 0.61 25.45 41.77
C ASP A 67 0.90 26.36 40.56
N VAL A 68 1.70 25.86 39.64
CA VAL A 68 2.10 26.60 38.46
C VAL A 68 1.04 26.48 37.38
N THR A 69 0.65 27.63 36.86
CA THR A 69 -0.33 27.75 35.76
C THR A 69 0.32 28.41 34.59
N VAL A 70 0.34 27.75 33.43
CA VAL A 70 0.92 28.26 32.19
C VAL A 70 -0.19 28.44 31.16
N PRO A 71 -0.48 29.68 30.74
CA PRO A 71 -1.44 29.90 29.67
C PRO A 71 -0.88 29.38 28.35
N LEU A 72 -1.69 28.63 27.63
CA LEU A 72 -1.41 28.11 26.32
C LEU A 72 -2.22 28.88 25.27
N GLU A 73 -1.98 28.64 23.98
CA GLU A 73 -2.81 29.22 22.92
C GLU A 73 -4.26 28.71 23.00
N ASN A 74 -5.23 29.46 22.51
CA ASN A 74 -6.67 29.11 22.50
C ASN A 74 -7.36 29.02 23.87
N ASP A 75 -6.97 29.87 24.83
CA ASP A 75 -7.53 29.91 26.19
C ASP A 75 -7.33 28.60 27.00
N GLN A 76 -6.41 27.75 26.57
CA GLN A 76 -6.02 26.54 27.32
C GLN A 76 -5.02 26.88 28.42
N THR A 77 -4.98 26.03 29.42
CA THR A 77 -4.11 26.23 30.58
C THR A 77 -3.46 24.91 30.99
N LEU A 78 -2.13 24.90 31.12
CA LEU A 78 -1.40 23.81 31.74
C LEU A 78 -1.27 24.07 33.22
N HIS A 79 -1.70 23.13 34.04
CA HIS A 79 -1.54 23.11 35.50
C HIS A 79 -0.43 22.15 35.90
N ILE A 80 0.46 22.58 36.80
CA ILE A 80 1.54 21.76 37.35
C ILE A 80 1.54 21.95 38.86
N ALA A 81 1.34 20.90 39.60
CA ALA A 81 1.26 21.01 41.07
C ALA A 81 2.59 21.44 41.70
N SER A 82 3.70 20.90 41.22
CA SER A 82 5.02 21.32 41.68
C SER A 82 6.10 21.18 40.62
N ILE A 83 7.06 22.07 40.65
CA ILE A 83 8.31 21.99 39.85
C ILE A 83 9.48 22.18 40.82
N GLU A 84 10.42 21.24 40.79
CA GLU A 84 11.72 21.36 41.42
C GLU A 84 12.78 21.44 40.34
N ALA A 85 13.58 22.50 40.30
CA ALA A 85 14.60 22.69 39.30
C ALA A 85 15.96 23.01 39.93
N ARG A 86 16.99 22.32 39.48
CA ARG A 86 18.38 22.56 39.82
C ARG A 86 19.13 23.02 38.60
N PRO A 87 19.68 24.23 38.58
CA PRO A 87 20.51 24.71 37.46
C PRO A 87 21.83 23.97 37.39
N GLU A 88 22.45 23.99 36.22
CA GLU A 88 23.84 23.56 36.04
C GLU A 88 24.79 24.46 36.82
N PHE A 89 25.64 23.88 37.66
CA PHE A 89 26.66 24.62 38.38
C PHE A 89 27.93 23.79 38.54
N LEU A 90 29.06 24.26 38.05
CA LEU A 90 30.37 23.57 38.06
C LEU A 90 30.29 22.18 37.47
N PHE A 91 30.20 21.13 38.32
CA PHE A 91 30.13 19.73 37.95
C PHE A 91 28.74 19.10 38.27
N LEU A 92 27.75 19.91 38.60
CA LEU A 92 26.37 19.47 38.78
C LEU A 92 25.58 19.73 37.51
N SER A 93 25.00 18.68 36.96
CA SER A 93 24.10 18.78 35.81
C SER A 93 22.76 19.41 36.17
N GLY A 94 22.10 20.03 35.23
CA GLY A 94 20.75 20.56 35.37
C GLY A 94 19.73 19.43 35.57
N MET A 95 18.72 19.67 36.44
CA MET A 95 17.63 18.71 36.66
C MET A 95 16.31 19.49 36.80
N ILE A 96 15.24 18.92 36.26
CA ILE A 96 13.87 19.40 36.48
C ILE A 96 12.99 18.21 36.84
N ASP A 97 12.32 18.29 38.00
CA ASP A 97 11.28 17.33 38.41
C ASP A 97 9.95 18.10 38.46
N ALA A 98 9.02 17.77 37.59
CA ALA A 98 7.69 18.36 37.54
C ALA A 98 6.64 17.27 37.84
N ARG A 99 5.65 17.60 38.68
CA ARG A 99 4.67 16.63 39.16
C ARG A 99 3.24 17.13 38.96
N ASP A 100 2.36 16.13 38.69
CA ASP A 100 0.92 16.31 38.49
C ASP A 100 0.62 17.38 37.44
N LEU A 101 1.10 17.13 36.24
CA LEU A 101 0.82 17.99 35.06
C LEU A 101 -0.53 17.58 34.49
N ALA A 102 -1.38 18.56 34.25
CA ALA A 102 -2.67 18.33 33.63
C ALA A 102 -3.03 19.50 32.69
N PHE A 103 -3.60 19.21 31.55
CA PHE A 103 -4.19 20.23 30.69
C PHE A 103 -5.41 19.71 29.92
N GLU A 104 -6.29 20.63 29.54
CA GLU A 104 -7.48 20.37 28.75
C GLU A 104 -7.33 21.01 27.37
N ALA A 105 -7.62 20.25 26.34
CA ALA A 105 -7.60 20.69 24.94
C ALA A 105 -8.91 20.32 24.24
N GLY A 106 -9.91 21.17 24.36
CA GLY A 106 -11.26 20.86 23.89
C GLY A 106 -11.86 19.67 24.63
N PRO A 107 -12.23 18.56 23.94
CA PRO A 107 -12.77 17.36 24.59
C PRO A 107 -11.69 16.44 25.18
N MET A 108 -10.42 16.80 25.05
CA MET A 108 -9.28 15.97 25.45
C MET A 108 -8.72 16.46 26.79
N HIS A 109 -8.53 15.52 27.71
CA HIS A 109 -7.86 15.73 28.99
C HIS A 109 -6.55 14.94 29.02
N VAL A 110 -5.43 15.62 29.29
CA VAL A 110 -4.11 14.99 29.39
C VAL A 110 -3.62 15.09 30.84
N SER A 111 -3.14 13.98 31.38
CA SER A 111 -2.59 13.87 32.74
C SER A 111 -1.25 13.17 32.72
N VAL A 112 -0.26 13.77 33.38
CA VAL A 112 1.10 13.26 33.52
C VAL A 112 1.52 13.38 34.99
N PRO A 113 1.64 12.27 35.74
CA PRO A 113 1.95 12.29 37.16
C PRO A 113 3.34 12.85 37.47
N SER A 114 4.34 12.55 36.66
CA SER A 114 5.68 13.06 36.85
C SER A 114 6.48 13.12 35.55
N VAL A 115 7.31 14.14 35.43
CA VAL A 115 8.33 14.33 34.39
C VAL A 115 9.65 14.65 35.04
N LEU A 116 10.65 13.81 34.87
CA LEU A 116 12.02 14.05 35.32
C LEU A 116 12.91 14.32 34.12
N ILE A 117 13.61 15.43 34.10
CA ILE A 117 14.57 15.81 33.07
C ILE A 117 15.96 15.87 33.70
N GLU A 118 16.86 15.02 33.28
CA GLU A 118 18.25 14.96 33.72
C GLU A 118 19.18 15.59 32.66
N ASP A 119 20.28 16.17 33.12
CA ASP A 119 21.24 16.91 32.29
C ASP A 119 20.55 17.93 31.37
N ALA A 120 19.54 18.61 31.96
CA ALA A 120 18.77 19.61 31.25
C ALA A 120 19.70 20.78 30.84
N GLY A 121 19.76 21.10 29.57
CA GLY A 121 20.53 22.23 29.02
C GLY A 121 19.89 23.59 29.34
N ILE A 122 19.57 23.81 30.60
CA ILE A 122 18.80 24.96 31.11
C ILE A 122 19.47 26.27 30.75
N ASN A 123 20.81 26.34 30.91
CA ASN A 123 21.57 27.58 30.66
C ASN A 123 21.48 28.02 29.20
N ARG A 124 21.49 27.09 28.26
CA ARG A 124 21.42 27.39 26.82
C ARG A 124 20.04 27.90 26.43
N ALA A 125 18.97 27.23 26.91
CA ALA A 125 17.60 27.68 26.71
C ALA A 125 17.32 29.05 27.33
N PHE A 126 17.88 29.32 28.52
CA PHE A 126 17.76 30.60 29.20
C PHE A 126 18.48 31.74 28.46
N LEU A 127 19.73 31.53 28.03
CA LEU A 127 20.48 32.53 27.26
C LEU A 127 19.77 32.90 25.95
N ALA A 128 19.15 31.92 25.32
CA ALA A 128 18.33 32.12 24.12
C ALA A 128 17.07 32.95 24.40
N ALA A 129 16.37 32.69 25.48
CA ALA A 129 15.20 33.46 25.89
C ALA A 129 15.57 34.89 26.37
N ALA A 130 16.69 35.03 27.11
CA ALA A 130 17.16 36.30 27.62
C ALA A 130 17.76 37.20 26.53
N SER A 131 18.26 36.67 25.43
CA SER A 131 18.82 37.44 24.31
C SER A 131 17.77 38.19 23.50
N GLY A 132 16.49 38.03 23.79
CA GLY A 132 15.42 38.76 23.09
C GLY A 132 15.21 38.30 21.63
N GLU A 133 15.67 37.09 21.27
CA GLU A 133 15.42 36.47 19.96
C GLU A 133 13.95 36.03 19.87
N ALA A 134 13.05 37.02 19.82
CA ALA A 134 11.60 36.79 19.76
C ALA A 134 11.12 36.21 18.41
N ASP A 135 11.97 36.26 17.38
CA ASP A 135 11.61 35.89 16.00
C ASP A 135 12.02 34.47 15.61
N LEU A 136 12.31 33.57 16.57
CA LEU A 136 12.63 32.17 16.27
C LEU A 136 11.41 31.40 15.75
N THR A 137 11.63 30.63 14.68
CA THR A 137 10.62 29.67 14.20
C THR A 137 10.39 28.57 15.24
N PRO A 138 9.24 27.86 15.19
CA PRO A 138 9.01 26.72 16.09
C PRO A 138 10.13 25.67 16.02
N ALA A 139 10.63 25.35 14.82
CA ALA A 139 11.72 24.40 14.62
C ALA A 139 13.03 24.86 15.25
N GLU A 140 13.40 26.15 15.11
CA GLU A 140 14.59 26.72 15.75
C GLU A 140 14.51 26.69 17.28
N ARG A 141 13.31 26.81 17.86
CA ARG A 141 13.10 26.67 19.30
C ARG A 141 13.32 25.22 19.75
N VAL A 142 12.76 24.25 19.02
CA VAL A 142 12.97 22.83 19.28
C VAL A 142 14.45 22.45 19.16
N ALA A 143 15.15 22.99 18.16
CA ALA A 143 16.58 22.78 17.95
C ALA A 143 17.48 23.32 19.10
N ARG A 144 16.94 24.03 20.07
CA ARG A 144 17.70 24.49 21.26
C ARG A 144 17.51 23.61 22.49
N LEU A 145 16.65 22.59 22.39
CA LEU A 145 16.40 21.66 23.49
C LEU A 145 17.51 20.62 23.56
N SER A 146 18.08 20.46 24.74
CA SER A 146 19.06 19.41 25.03
C SER A 146 18.83 18.89 26.44
N ALA A 147 18.91 17.57 26.61
CA ALA A 147 18.84 16.89 27.87
C ALA A 147 19.54 15.53 27.76
N GLY A 148 20.11 15.03 28.84
CA GLY A 148 20.65 13.69 28.86
C GLY A 148 19.53 12.65 28.81
N ARG A 149 18.48 12.87 29.63
CA ARG A 149 17.33 11.97 29.72
C ARG A 149 16.07 12.70 30.15
N ILE A 150 14.93 12.32 29.60
CA ILE A 150 13.59 12.70 30.05
C ILE A 150 12.86 11.43 30.41
N GLU A 151 12.38 11.32 31.65
CA GLU A 151 11.55 10.21 32.11
C GLU A 151 10.14 10.71 32.44
N ILE A 152 9.15 10.01 31.94
CA ILE A 152 7.74 10.28 32.19
C ILE A 152 7.11 8.99 32.68
N ALA A 153 6.64 8.98 33.94
CA ALA A 153 6.10 7.76 34.57
C ALA A 153 4.88 7.23 33.79
N SER A 154 3.98 8.11 33.38
CA SER A 154 2.90 7.77 32.46
C SER A 154 2.33 9.02 31.81
N VAL A 155 1.71 8.84 30.64
CA VAL A 155 0.91 9.87 29.95
C VAL A 155 -0.48 9.29 29.71
N ALA A 156 -1.50 9.81 30.40
CA ALA A 156 -2.88 9.43 30.17
C ALA A 156 -3.60 10.52 29.36
N VAL A 157 -4.22 10.11 28.27
CA VAL A 157 -5.03 10.97 27.40
C VAL A 157 -6.44 10.43 27.40
N SER A 158 -7.40 11.18 27.94
CA SER A 158 -8.82 10.84 27.92
C SER A 158 -9.57 11.78 27.00
N GLN A 159 -10.45 11.22 26.20
CA GLN A 159 -11.29 11.97 25.26
C GLN A 159 -12.73 11.48 25.34
N SER A 160 -13.68 12.42 25.37
CA SER A 160 -15.13 12.12 25.29
C SER A 160 -15.75 13.00 24.24
N GLN A 161 -16.17 12.42 23.12
CA GLN A 161 -16.78 13.17 22.01
C GLN A 161 -17.74 12.29 21.21
N GLN A 162 -18.93 12.81 20.93
CA GLN A 162 -19.93 12.16 20.05
C GLN A 162 -20.31 10.73 20.44
N GLY A 163 -20.30 10.40 21.73
CA GLY A 163 -20.62 9.06 22.22
C GLY A 163 -19.45 8.08 22.15
N ILE A 164 -18.24 8.57 21.93
CA ILE A 164 -16.99 7.80 22.05
C ILE A 164 -16.24 8.29 23.27
N ASP A 165 -16.02 7.40 24.22
CA ASP A 165 -15.18 7.61 25.39
C ASP A 165 -13.92 6.78 25.22
N GLN A 166 -12.77 7.44 25.17
CA GLN A 166 -11.47 6.80 24.98
C GLN A 166 -10.48 7.25 26.04
N THR A 167 -9.73 6.31 26.61
CA THR A 167 -8.58 6.60 27.47
C THR A 167 -7.37 5.82 26.98
N THR A 168 -6.32 6.53 26.59
CA THR A 168 -5.03 5.97 26.17
C THR A 168 -3.97 6.31 27.19
N THR A 169 -3.22 5.31 27.66
CA THR A 169 -2.13 5.47 28.63
C THR A 169 -0.83 4.90 28.07
N TYR A 170 0.20 5.71 28.03
CA TYR A 170 1.58 5.30 27.80
C TYR A 170 2.27 5.17 29.15
N SER A 171 3.06 4.11 29.35
CA SER A 171 3.74 3.80 30.61
C SER A 171 5.24 3.88 30.44
N ASP A 172 5.92 4.40 31.47
CA ASP A 172 7.38 4.47 31.60
C ASP A 172 8.06 4.98 30.31
N VAL A 173 7.66 6.18 29.86
CA VAL A 173 8.23 6.80 28.66
C VAL A 173 9.59 7.41 29.00
N ALA A 174 10.60 7.09 28.23
CA ALA A 174 11.94 7.67 28.33
C ALA A 174 12.43 8.18 26.98
N LEU A 175 13.04 9.37 26.97
CA LEU A 175 13.77 9.95 25.85
C LEU A 175 15.22 10.15 26.30
N GLU A 176 16.19 9.72 25.51
CA GLU A 176 17.61 9.75 25.88
C GLU A 176 18.45 10.44 24.80
N ASN A 177 19.55 11.08 25.26
CA ASN A 177 20.51 11.73 24.38
C ASN A 177 19.87 12.80 23.49
N ILE A 178 19.15 13.73 24.10
CA ILE A 178 18.53 14.85 23.38
C ILE A 178 19.60 15.93 23.16
N VAL A 179 19.97 16.15 21.90
CA VAL A 179 20.98 17.16 21.51
C VAL A 179 20.43 18.01 20.38
N ASP A 180 20.32 19.31 20.60
CA ASP A 180 19.80 20.25 19.60
C ASP A 180 18.43 19.82 19.02
N GLY A 181 17.57 19.23 19.87
CA GLY A 181 16.25 18.73 19.50
C GLY A 181 16.22 17.35 18.86
N HIS A 182 17.38 16.75 18.57
CA HIS A 182 17.44 15.38 18.12
C HIS A 182 17.41 14.43 19.30
N VAL A 183 16.51 13.43 19.30
CA VAL A 183 16.37 12.41 20.33
C VAL A 183 17.09 11.16 19.86
N GLY A 184 18.18 10.78 20.52
CA GLY A 184 18.99 9.62 20.12
C GLY A 184 18.26 8.29 20.37
N ARG A 185 17.45 8.17 21.44
CA ARG A 185 16.65 6.98 21.71
C ARG A 185 15.36 7.34 22.44
N TYR A 186 14.29 6.62 22.15
CA TYR A 186 13.05 6.68 22.90
C TYR A 186 12.52 5.29 23.23
N PHE A 187 11.79 5.22 24.35
CA PHE A 187 11.26 3.98 24.88
C PHE A 187 9.92 4.24 25.58
N ALA A 188 9.01 3.28 25.51
CA ALA A 188 7.85 3.16 26.39
C ALA A 188 7.68 1.70 26.78
N SER A 189 7.40 1.41 28.05
CA SER A 189 7.21 0.03 28.51
C SER A 189 5.90 -0.59 28.01
N GLY A 190 4.94 0.24 27.63
CA GLY A 190 3.71 -0.18 27.01
C GLY A 190 2.73 0.96 26.75
N MET A 191 1.70 0.63 25.99
CA MET A 191 0.54 1.49 25.74
C MET A 191 -0.74 0.68 25.92
N THR A 192 -1.75 1.25 26.57
CA THR A 192 -3.11 0.70 26.64
C THR A 192 -4.09 1.74 26.15
N SER A 193 -5.14 1.32 25.46
CA SER A 193 -6.25 2.19 25.07
C SER A 193 -7.57 1.45 25.27
N ASP A 194 -8.44 2.01 26.09
CA ASP A 194 -9.79 1.55 26.31
C ASP A 194 -10.74 2.51 25.60
N THR A 195 -11.55 1.98 24.69
CA THR A 195 -12.52 2.76 23.91
C THR A 195 -13.91 2.17 24.10
N GLU A 196 -14.85 3.00 24.52
CA GLU A 196 -16.27 2.67 24.58
C GLU A 196 -17.03 3.52 23.56
N VAL A 197 -17.79 2.86 22.69
CA VAL A 197 -18.63 3.50 21.67
C VAL A 197 -20.09 3.32 22.07
N ALA A 198 -20.76 4.42 22.37
CA ALA A 198 -22.20 4.40 22.67
C ALA A 198 -23.00 3.90 21.44
N PRO A 199 -24.09 3.14 21.65
CA PRO A 199 -24.93 2.67 20.56
C PRO A 199 -25.53 3.83 19.77
N ASP A 200 -25.69 3.67 18.44
CA ASP A 200 -26.39 4.67 17.61
C ASP A 200 -27.81 4.86 18.14
N PRO A 201 -28.19 6.09 18.56
CA PRO A 201 -29.54 6.37 19.06
C PRO A 201 -30.65 6.13 18.01
N ARG A 202 -30.28 5.83 16.75
CA ARG A 202 -31.21 5.48 15.68
C ARG A 202 -31.31 3.97 15.43
N ALA A 203 -30.48 3.16 16.11
CA ALA A 203 -30.58 1.71 16.01
C ALA A 203 -31.83 1.23 16.78
N ASP A 204 -32.66 0.42 16.13
CA ASP A 204 -33.82 -0.21 16.75
C ASP A 204 -33.34 -1.29 17.75
N GLY A 205 -33.53 -1.06 19.04
CA GLY A 205 -33.29 -2.05 20.09
C GLY A 205 -32.40 -1.57 21.23
N ASP A 206 -32.28 -2.36 22.28
CA ASP A 206 -31.36 -2.17 23.41
C ASP A 206 -29.92 -2.58 22.99
N ALA A 207 -29.31 -1.84 22.05
CA ALA A 207 -27.93 -2.10 21.64
C ALA A 207 -26.98 -1.78 22.79
N GLU A 208 -26.10 -2.72 23.13
CA GLU A 208 -25.06 -2.51 24.13
C GLU A 208 -23.90 -1.67 23.56
N PRO A 209 -23.19 -0.89 24.40
CA PRO A 209 -22.00 -0.19 24.00
C PRO A 209 -20.93 -1.15 23.45
N VAL A 210 -20.24 -0.76 22.38
CA VAL A 210 -19.12 -1.53 21.84
C VAL A 210 -17.85 -1.15 22.60
N SER A 211 -17.21 -2.11 23.26
CA SER A 211 -15.93 -1.93 23.95
C SER A 211 -14.79 -2.48 23.08
N VAL A 212 -13.75 -1.66 22.88
CA VAL A 212 -12.51 -2.04 22.21
C VAL A 212 -11.35 -1.79 23.16
N LYS A 213 -10.59 -2.84 23.47
CA LYS A 213 -9.39 -2.76 24.29
C LYS A 213 -8.16 -3.00 23.43
N LEU A 214 -7.22 -2.07 23.49
CA LEU A 214 -5.95 -2.14 22.78
C LEU A 214 -4.82 -2.18 23.80
N SER A 215 -3.86 -3.07 23.64
CA SER A 215 -2.60 -3.06 24.36
C SER A 215 -1.43 -3.25 23.41
N VAL A 216 -0.37 -2.53 23.66
CA VAL A 216 0.93 -2.67 22.99
C VAL A 216 1.97 -2.82 24.10
N GLY A 217 2.87 -3.77 23.95
CA GLY A 217 3.99 -3.95 24.88
C GLY A 217 5.08 -2.89 24.66
N ALA A 218 6.33 -3.29 24.79
CA ALA A 218 7.43 -2.34 24.68
C ALA A 218 7.50 -1.68 23.29
N ILE A 219 7.67 -0.36 23.29
CA ILE A 219 7.93 0.46 22.11
C ILE A 219 9.32 1.04 22.27
N GLU A 220 10.19 0.81 21.29
CA GLU A 220 11.57 1.32 21.27
C GLU A 220 11.86 1.94 19.91
N GLY A 221 12.64 3.02 19.89
CA GLY A 221 13.09 3.61 18.63
C GLY A 221 14.28 4.55 18.82
N GLU A 222 14.85 4.97 17.70
CA GLU A 222 16.07 5.77 17.64
C GLU A 222 15.93 6.97 16.69
N ASP A 223 16.80 7.96 16.88
CA ASP A 223 17.08 9.06 15.96
C ASP A 223 15.85 9.87 15.51
N ILE A 224 15.06 10.43 16.46
CA ILE A 224 14.01 11.39 16.09
C ILE A 224 14.63 12.77 15.84
N ASP A 225 14.42 13.31 14.63
CA ASP A 225 14.71 14.71 14.29
C ASP A 225 13.48 15.59 14.60
N ALA A 226 13.29 15.99 15.86
CA ALA A 226 12.15 16.81 16.24
C ALA A 226 12.15 18.22 15.59
N PRO A 227 13.28 18.91 15.37
CA PRO A 227 13.32 20.11 14.56
C PRO A 227 12.77 19.91 13.15
N PHE A 228 13.22 18.87 12.44
CA PHE A 228 12.74 18.60 11.08
C PHE A 228 11.26 18.19 11.09
N LEU A 229 10.84 17.35 12.02
CA LEU A 229 9.43 17.02 12.22
C LEU A 229 8.57 18.29 12.41
N THR A 230 9.05 19.24 13.20
CA THR A 230 8.37 20.53 13.40
C THR A 230 8.28 21.32 12.09
N ARG A 231 9.33 21.33 11.28
CA ARG A 231 9.34 21.97 9.96
C ARG A 231 8.31 21.38 9.00
N ILE A 232 8.16 20.06 8.98
CA ILE A 232 7.13 19.38 8.16
C ILE A 232 5.73 19.96 8.45
N TYR A 233 5.43 20.22 9.72
CA TYR A 233 4.13 20.75 10.12
C TYR A 233 3.96 22.25 9.87
N THR A 234 5.04 23.03 9.94
CA THR A 234 4.97 24.49 10.00
C THR A 234 5.57 25.21 8.81
N GLU A 235 6.36 24.55 7.97
CA GLU A 235 7.09 25.16 6.85
C GLU A 235 6.72 24.49 5.52
N ALA A 236 6.72 25.29 4.46
CA ALA A 236 6.65 24.81 3.09
C ALA A 236 8.05 24.58 2.52
N LYS A 237 8.15 23.81 1.44
CA LYS A 237 9.41 23.67 0.71
C LYS A 237 9.95 25.03 0.25
N PRO A 238 11.28 25.21 0.22
CA PRO A 238 11.88 26.46 -0.26
C PRO A 238 11.48 26.72 -1.73
N ALA A 239 11.18 27.98 -2.04
CA ALA A 239 10.86 28.38 -3.42
C ALA A 239 12.04 28.18 -4.38
N ASP A 240 13.26 28.43 -3.88
CA ASP A 240 14.51 28.25 -4.59
C ASP A 240 15.47 27.45 -3.68
N GLY A 241 15.93 26.30 -4.14
CA GLY A 241 16.86 25.45 -3.39
C GLY A 241 16.56 23.96 -3.49
N GLU A 242 17.45 23.16 -2.91
CA GLU A 242 17.27 21.71 -2.83
C GLU A 242 16.28 21.37 -1.71
N ASN A 243 15.26 20.59 -2.02
CA ASN A 243 14.36 19.98 -1.07
C ASN A 243 14.80 18.52 -0.83
N ALA A 244 15.96 18.34 -0.21
CA ALA A 244 16.52 17.02 0.04
C ALA A 244 15.68 16.25 1.06
N ALA A 245 15.60 14.94 0.88
CA ALA A 245 15.01 14.05 1.87
C ALA A 245 15.84 14.08 3.17
N GLN A 246 15.14 14.13 4.31
CA GLN A 246 15.74 14.07 5.64
C GLN A 246 15.05 12.99 6.45
N GLN A 247 15.80 12.30 7.29
CA GLN A 247 15.26 11.31 8.22
C GLN A 247 14.41 12.01 9.28
N VAL A 248 13.21 11.49 9.52
CA VAL A 248 12.30 11.95 10.57
C VAL A 248 12.52 11.16 11.85
N TYR A 249 12.64 9.84 11.71
CA TYR A 249 13.02 8.91 12.76
C TYR A 249 13.78 7.72 12.18
N GLY A 250 14.63 7.11 13.02
CA GLY A 250 15.39 5.90 12.74
C GLY A 250 14.59 4.62 12.99
N PRO A 251 15.27 3.50 13.27
CA PRO A 251 14.60 2.25 13.55
C PRO A 251 13.62 2.36 14.72
N VAL A 252 12.46 1.69 14.58
CA VAL A 252 11.44 1.59 15.62
C VAL A 252 10.89 0.17 15.68
N THR A 253 10.62 -0.32 16.88
CA THR A 253 9.92 -1.59 17.13
C THR A 253 8.83 -1.41 18.18
N ALA A 254 7.71 -2.10 17.98
CA ALA A 254 6.64 -2.26 18.97
C ALA A 254 6.26 -3.74 19.06
N LYS A 255 6.06 -4.26 20.27
CA LYS A 255 5.84 -5.69 20.52
C LYS A 255 4.51 -5.95 21.17
N ASP A 256 4.04 -7.20 21.06
CA ASP A 256 2.92 -7.73 21.82
C ASP A 256 1.64 -6.88 21.69
N PHE A 257 1.26 -6.60 20.45
CA PHE A 257 -0.01 -5.92 20.20
C PHE A 257 -1.19 -6.89 20.39
N VAL A 258 -2.20 -6.42 21.11
CA VAL A 258 -3.46 -7.13 21.31
C VAL A 258 -4.60 -6.14 21.20
N MET A 259 -5.56 -6.41 20.34
CA MET A 259 -6.84 -5.71 20.27
C MET A 259 -7.96 -6.71 20.55
N GLU A 260 -8.78 -6.41 21.54
CA GLU A 260 -9.92 -7.23 21.95
C GLU A 260 -11.23 -6.47 21.72
N THR A 261 -12.19 -7.16 21.13
CA THR A 261 -13.57 -6.71 20.96
C THR A 261 -14.52 -7.79 21.50
N ALA A 262 -15.82 -7.52 21.54
CA ALA A 262 -16.81 -8.52 21.91
C ALA A 262 -16.84 -9.72 20.93
N ASP A 263 -16.43 -9.51 19.66
CA ASP A 263 -16.60 -10.50 18.59
C ASP A 263 -15.29 -11.23 18.25
N GLY A 264 -14.15 -10.84 18.88
CA GLY A 264 -12.89 -11.50 18.57
C GLY A 264 -11.65 -10.74 19.05
N ARG A 265 -10.51 -11.32 18.71
CA ARG A 265 -9.18 -10.83 19.13
C ARG A 265 -8.22 -10.79 17.95
N VAL A 266 -7.56 -9.63 17.76
CA VAL A 266 -6.45 -9.44 16.82
C VAL A 266 -5.14 -9.32 17.59
N THR A 267 -4.11 -10.02 17.15
CA THR A 267 -2.77 -9.95 17.76
C THR A 267 -1.71 -9.79 16.68
N TYR A 268 -0.60 -9.15 17.03
CA TYR A 268 0.66 -9.32 16.30
C TYR A 268 1.83 -9.30 17.29
N ALA A 269 2.88 -10.09 16.96
CA ALA A 269 4.02 -10.26 17.88
C ALA A 269 4.95 -9.04 17.86
N GLU A 270 5.24 -8.52 16.66
CA GLU A 270 6.15 -7.40 16.49
C GLU A 270 5.77 -6.56 15.26
N MET A 271 5.85 -5.27 15.42
CA MET A 271 5.84 -4.27 14.35
C MET A 271 7.18 -3.54 14.34
N SER A 272 7.81 -3.40 13.19
CA SER A 272 9.10 -2.71 13.05
C SER A 272 9.16 -1.88 11.78
N SER A 273 10.05 -0.89 11.80
CA SER A 273 10.43 -0.06 10.66
C SER A 273 11.92 0.25 10.78
N ASP A 274 12.64 0.27 9.67
CA ASP A 274 14.05 0.68 9.62
C ASP A 274 14.22 2.21 9.65
N GLY A 275 13.11 2.94 9.57
CA GLY A 275 13.07 4.39 9.67
C GLY A 275 12.22 5.06 8.60
N PHE A 276 12.03 6.36 8.76
CA PHE A 276 11.16 7.14 7.91
C PHE A 276 11.82 8.47 7.50
N SER A 277 11.76 8.79 6.23
CA SER A 277 12.35 10.01 5.67
C SER A 277 11.33 10.77 4.84
N MET A 278 11.34 12.08 4.95
CA MET A 278 10.44 12.98 4.24
C MET A 278 11.19 14.14 3.58
N ARG A 279 10.48 14.84 2.72
CA ARG A 279 10.79 16.18 2.20
C ARG A 279 9.75 17.16 2.70
N LEU A 280 10.03 18.45 2.66
CA LEU A 280 9.00 19.45 2.91
C LEU A 280 7.99 19.44 1.73
N ALA A 281 6.71 19.54 2.05
CA ALA A 281 5.64 19.59 1.05
C ALA A 281 5.53 21.01 0.43
N ASP A 282 4.69 21.16 -0.61
CA ASP A 282 4.41 22.45 -1.25
C ASP A 282 3.82 23.49 -0.30
N GLU A 283 3.14 23.04 0.75
CA GLU A 283 2.61 23.85 1.85
C GLU A 283 2.81 23.13 3.19
N PRO A 284 2.78 23.83 4.33
CA PRO A 284 2.87 23.21 5.64
C PRO A 284 1.80 22.15 5.84
N PHE A 285 2.17 21.00 6.39
CA PHE A 285 1.23 19.88 6.63
C PHE A 285 0.04 20.30 7.49
N LEU A 286 0.26 21.17 8.48
CA LEU A 286 -0.79 21.73 9.32
C LEU A 286 -1.87 22.47 8.51
N THR A 287 -1.46 23.26 7.48
CA THR A 287 -2.38 23.99 6.61
C THR A 287 -3.29 23.04 5.83
N THR A 288 -2.73 21.93 5.32
CA THR A 288 -3.52 20.89 4.65
C THR A 288 -4.50 20.22 5.60
N LEU A 289 -4.06 19.85 6.82
CA LEU A 289 -4.94 19.27 7.84
C LEU A 289 -6.08 20.23 8.23
N GLU A 290 -5.80 21.51 8.39
CA GLU A 290 -6.82 22.53 8.68
C GLU A 290 -7.87 22.62 7.56
N ARG A 291 -7.44 22.56 6.30
CA ARG A 291 -8.36 22.54 5.15
C ARG A 291 -9.21 21.27 5.11
N LEU A 292 -8.58 20.10 5.32
CA LEU A 292 -9.29 18.82 5.37
C LEU A 292 -10.29 18.76 6.54
N GLY A 293 -9.90 19.27 7.71
CA GLY A 293 -10.78 19.36 8.88
C GLY A 293 -11.97 20.31 8.67
N ALA A 294 -11.77 21.42 7.95
CA ALA A 294 -12.85 22.35 7.62
C ALA A 294 -13.92 21.74 6.68
N LEU A 295 -13.61 20.65 5.99
CA LEU A 295 -14.55 19.91 5.13
C LEU A 295 -15.58 19.11 5.94
N SER A 296 -15.17 18.58 7.11
CA SER A 296 -16.08 17.83 7.97
C SER A 296 -17.18 18.70 8.59
N ASP A 297 -16.98 20.02 8.61
CA ASP A 297 -17.88 20.98 9.29
C ASP A 297 -18.84 21.74 8.34
N THR A 298 -18.80 21.51 7.02
CA THR A 298 -19.57 22.37 6.10
C THR A 298 -20.69 21.64 5.34
N GLU A 299 -21.92 22.09 5.57
CA GLU A 299 -23.09 21.89 4.68
C GLU A 299 -22.95 22.59 3.30
N ALA A 300 -21.79 23.19 2.97
CA ALA A 300 -21.65 24.17 1.89
C ALA A 300 -20.47 23.96 0.95
N LEU A 301 -20.05 22.71 0.67
CA LEU A 301 -19.10 22.45 -0.41
C LEU A 301 -19.79 22.52 -1.77
N LEU A 302 -19.17 23.19 -2.73
CA LEU A 302 -19.62 23.15 -4.12
C LEU A 302 -19.30 21.76 -4.69
N PRO A 303 -20.15 21.20 -5.57
CA PRO A 303 -19.85 19.94 -6.25
C PRO A 303 -18.48 20.00 -6.94
N GLY A 304 -17.58 19.08 -6.60
CA GLY A 304 -16.20 19.00 -7.11
C GLY A 304 -15.12 19.53 -6.18
N ASP A 305 -15.44 20.28 -5.13
CA ASP A 305 -14.44 20.76 -4.16
C ASP A 305 -13.91 19.61 -3.29
N GLU A 306 -14.76 18.64 -2.92
CA GLU A 306 -14.35 17.43 -2.18
C GLU A 306 -13.37 16.59 -2.98
N GLU A 307 -13.66 16.34 -4.26
CA GLU A 307 -12.79 15.58 -5.17
C GLU A 307 -11.43 16.28 -5.30
N ARG A 308 -11.43 17.58 -5.52
CA ARG A 308 -10.22 18.39 -5.66
C ARG A 308 -9.36 18.36 -4.42
N LEU A 309 -9.94 18.51 -3.25
CA LEU A 309 -9.23 18.47 -1.97
C LEU A 309 -8.67 17.08 -1.67
N GLY A 310 -9.43 16.03 -1.99
CA GLY A 310 -8.93 14.66 -1.92
C GLY A 310 -7.70 14.43 -2.81
N LEU A 311 -7.71 14.96 -4.03
CA LEU A 311 -6.56 14.91 -4.94
C LEU A 311 -5.38 15.74 -4.43
N GLU A 312 -5.62 16.94 -3.87
CA GLU A 312 -4.56 17.76 -3.25
C GLU A 312 -3.94 17.06 -2.03
N ALA A 313 -4.76 16.39 -1.19
CA ALA A 313 -4.26 15.59 -0.07
C ALA A 313 -3.40 14.41 -0.55
N PHE A 314 -3.77 13.77 -1.66
CA PHE A 314 -2.99 12.69 -2.24
C PHE A 314 -1.59 13.13 -2.70
N LEU A 315 -1.43 14.41 -3.10
CA LEU A 315 -0.12 14.98 -3.44
C LEU A 315 0.85 15.06 -2.25
N LEU A 316 0.36 14.95 -1.00
CA LEU A 316 1.24 14.88 0.18
C LEU A 316 2.14 13.63 0.17
N LEU A 317 1.76 12.57 -0.54
CA LEU A 317 2.60 11.39 -0.71
C LEU A 317 3.95 11.71 -1.39
N ASP A 318 4.03 12.80 -2.16
CA ASP A 318 5.28 13.26 -2.77
C ASP A 318 6.31 13.74 -1.73
N ALA A 319 5.85 14.13 -0.55
CA ALA A 319 6.73 14.49 0.55
C ALA A 319 7.39 13.28 1.22
N ILE A 320 6.81 12.08 1.09
CA ILE A 320 7.38 10.86 1.63
C ILE A 320 8.54 10.44 0.71
N ALA A 321 9.75 10.38 1.25
CA ALA A 321 10.91 9.96 0.50
C ALA A 321 11.17 8.47 0.64
N LYS A 322 11.16 7.96 1.88
CA LYS A 322 11.42 6.56 2.18
C LYS A 322 10.73 6.16 3.47
N GLY A 323 10.24 4.95 3.52
CA GLY A 323 9.71 4.33 4.73
C GLY A 323 9.47 2.84 4.50
N ASP A 324 9.38 2.11 5.59
CA ASP A 324 9.01 0.71 5.60
C ASP A 324 8.21 0.40 6.85
N LEU A 325 7.43 -0.65 6.77
CA LEU A 325 6.69 -1.22 7.89
C LEU A 325 6.70 -2.74 7.75
N GLN A 326 7.11 -3.44 8.78
CA GLN A 326 7.02 -4.88 8.88
C GLN A 326 6.20 -5.26 10.11
N ILE A 327 5.27 -6.18 9.95
CA ILE A 327 4.46 -6.74 11.02
C ILE A 327 4.63 -8.26 10.97
N SER A 328 4.87 -8.88 12.11
CA SER A 328 5.06 -10.32 12.23
C SER A 328 4.12 -10.95 13.26
N GLY A 329 3.78 -12.23 13.04
CA GLY A 329 2.94 -13.02 13.93
C GLY A 329 1.52 -12.45 14.07
N ILE A 330 0.91 -12.07 12.94
CA ILE A 330 -0.47 -11.56 12.91
C ILE A 330 -1.43 -12.73 13.11
N GLY A 331 -2.36 -12.59 14.06
CA GLY A 331 -3.42 -13.55 14.33
C GLY A 331 -4.76 -12.86 14.51
N LEU A 332 -5.81 -13.46 14.00
CA LEU A 332 -7.20 -13.09 14.28
C LEU A 332 -7.94 -14.36 14.68
N THR A 333 -8.64 -14.29 15.80
CA THR A 333 -9.60 -15.31 16.23
C THR A 333 -10.95 -14.65 16.46
N THR A 334 -12.01 -15.31 16.02
CA THR A 334 -13.39 -14.84 16.24
C THR A 334 -14.15 -15.88 17.04
N ASP A 335 -15.10 -15.44 17.85
CA ASP A 335 -16.02 -16.31 18.59
C ASP A 335 -17.28 -16.64 17.75
N ALA A 336 -17.29 -16.26 16.46
CA ALA A 336 -18.38 -16.55 15.53
C ALA A 336 -18.40 -18.03 15.15
N GLU A 337 -19.59 -18.59 14.88
CA GLU A 337 -19.73 -19.94 14.35
C GLU A 337 -19.90 -19.91 12.80
N PRO A 338 -19.09 -20.68 12.03
CA PRO A 338 -17.98 -21.53 12.49
C PRO A 338 -16.79 -20.74 12.98
N ASP A 339 -16.05 -21.30 13.96
CA ASP A 339 -14.79 -20.70 14.45
C ASP A 339 -13.89 -20.38 13.27
N MET A 340 -13.54 -19.10 13.13
CA MET A 340 -12.62 -18.65 12.09
C MET A 340 -11.28 -18.27 12.71
N THR A 341 -10.22 -18.80 12.12
CA THR A 341 -8.84 -18.41 12.42
C THR A 341 -8.18 -17.82 11.19
N PHE A 342 -7.41 -16.77 11.42
CA PHE A 342 -6.63 -16.12 10.39
C PHE A 342 -5.23 -15.86 10.96
N ALA A 343 -4.20 -16.26 10.23
CA ALA A 343 -2.83 -16.02 10.61
C ALA A 343 -2.01 -15.55 9.42
N ILE A 344 -1.07 -14.63 9.66
CA ILE A 344 0.00 -14.25 8.71
C ILE A 344 1.31 -14.24 9.48
N ASP A 345 2.31 -14.95 8.98
CA ASP A 345 3.63 -14.97 9.61
C ASP A 345 4.31 -13.59 9.54
N ARG A 346 4.23 -12.94 8.38
CA ARG A 346 4.85 -11.65 8.11
C ARG A 346 4.11 -10.87 7.04
N LEU A 347 3.94 -9.58 7.29
CA LEU A 347 3.48 -8.57 6.34
C LEU A 347 4.54 -7.47 6.27
N ALA A 348 4.94 -7.05 5.09
CA ALA A 348 5.82 -5.90 4.94
C ALA A 348 5.34 -4.97 3.82
N VAL A 349 5.50 -3.67 4.07
CA VAL A 349 5.24 -2.60 3.11
C VAL A 349 6.48 -1.75 3.03
N THR A 350 6.91 -1.40 1.84
CA THR A 350 8.02 -0.48 1.60
C THR A 350 7.56 0.67 0.73
N PHE A 351 8.13 1.82 0.95
CA PHE A 351 7.91 3.02 0.16
C PHE A 351 9.25 3.68 -0.13
N ASP A 352 9.57 3.91 -1.39
CA ASP A 352 10.81 4.56 -1.84
C ASP A 352 10.51 5.43 -3.06
N ASP A 353 10.54 6.76 -2.90
CA ASP A 353 10.27 7.75 -3.95
C ASP A 353 9.04 7.39 -4.83
N LEU A 354 7.86 7.26 -4.19
CA LEU A 354 6.58 6.93 -4.83
C LEU A 354 6.49 5.49 -5.40
N VAL A 355 7.45 4.64 -5.13
CA VAL A 355 7.39 3.21 -5.43
C VAL A 355 7.02 2.45 -4.16
N LEU A 356 5.95 1.68 -4.22
CA LEU A 356 5.51 0.81 -3.14
C LEU A 356 5.90 -0.63 -3.43
N GLY A 357 6.33 -1.30 -2.38
CA GLY A 357 6.46 -2.74 -2.31
C GLY A 357 5.55 -3.29 -1.21
N PHE A 358 4.96 -4.42 -1.47
CA PHE A 358 4.18 -5.19 -0.51
C PHE A 358 4.67 -6.63 -0.52
N SER A 359 4.81 -7.24 0.65
CA SER A 359 5.05 -8.67 0.77
C SER A 359 4.29 -9.26 1.96
N MET A 360 3.84 -10.49 1.80
CA MET A 360 3.15 -11.27 2.81
C MET A 360 3.69 -12.70 2.76
N ASP A 361 4.00 -13.26 3.92
CA ASP A 361 4.43 -14.63 4.07
C ASP A 361 3.48 -15.37 5.04
N GLY A 362 3.18 -16.62 4.75
CA GLY A 362 2.53 -17.55 5.67
C GLY A 362 1.06 -17.22 5.97
N LEU A 363 0.25 -16.87 4.96
CA LEU A 363 -1.20 -16.75 5.17
C LEU A 363 -1.83 -18.12 5.39
N ASP A 364 -2.56 -18.27 6.50
CA ASP A 364 -3.39 -19.44 6.84
C ASP A 364 -4.76 -18.94 7.35
N VAL A 365 -5.82 -19.25 6.61
CA VAL A 365 -7.20 -18.94 6.96
C VAL A 365 -7.98 -20.23 7.06
N ARG A 366 -8.69 -20.43 8.15
CA ARG A 366 -9.54 -21.61 8.37
C ARG A 366 -10.91 -21.18 8.90
N ALA A 367 -11.95 -21.79 8.35
CA ALA A 367 -13.33 -21.58 8.78
C ALA A 367 -14.07 -22.92 8.72
N GLY A 368 -14.22 -23.62 9.84
CA GLY A 368 -14.70 -25.00 9.88
C GLY A 368 -13.77 -25.92 9.10
N ASP A 369 -14.30 -26.58 8.05
CA ASP A 369 -13.55 -27.48 7.16
C ASP A 369 -12.89 -26.73 5.98
N ASP A 370 -13.23 -25.47 5.75
CA ASP A 370 -12.68 -24.66 4.67
C ASP A 370 -11.30 -24.09 5.05
N SER A 371 -10.38 -24.03 4.09
CA SER A 371 -9.06 -23.46 4.30
C SER A 371 -8.52 -22.74 3.06
N LEU A 372 -7.75 -21.69 3.31
CA LEU A 372 -6.96 -20.97 2.34
C LEU A 372 -5.54 -20.80 2.88
N THR A 373 -4.54 -21.23 2.12
CA THR A 373 -3.14 -21.02 2.47
C THR A 373 -2.39 -20.35 1.33
N VAL A 374 -1.48 -19.44 1.65
CA VAL A 374 -0.55 -18.83 0.70
C VAL A 374 0.82 -18.78 1.38
N ARG A 375 1.84 -19.40 0.78
CA ARG A 375 3.18 -19.34 1.34
C ARG A 375 3.74 -17.93 1.28
N SER A 376 3.66 -17.31 0.11
CA SER A 376 4.06 -15.91 -0.05
C SER A 376 3.26 -15.22 -1.14
N ALA A 377 3.04 -13.92 -0.93
CA ALA A 377 2.53 -13.00 -1.93
C ALA A 377 3.40 -11.74 -1.93
N SER A 378 3.65 -11.17 -3.10
CA SER A 378 4.38 -9.92 -3.19
C SER A 378 3.86 -9.07 -4.34
N TRP A 379 3.94 -7.76 -4.15
CA TRP A 379 3.70 -6.77 -5.20
C TRP A 379 4.86 -5.78 -5.18
N THR A 380 5.67 -5.75 -6.22
CA THR A 380 6.86 -4.91 -6.33
C THR A 380 6.72 -3.91 -7.46
N ASP A 381 7.47 -2.82 -7.37
CA ASP A 381 7.54 -1.78 -8.41
C ASP A 381 6.19 -1.10 -8.71
N PHE A 382 5.26 -1.08 -7.73
CA PHE A 382 4.02 -0.33 -7.83
C PHE A 382 4.32 1.16 -7.69
N SER A 383 4.25 1.91 -8.80
CA SER A 383 4.67 3.32 -8.83
C SER A 383 3.48 4.28 -8.85
N LEU A 384 3.42 5.18 -7.87
CA LEU A 384 2.46 6.28 -7.82
C LEU A 384 2.92 7.53 -8.62
N ALA A 385 4.15 7.55 -9.12
CA ALA A 385 4.68 8.71 -9.83
C ALA A 385 3.84 9.13 -11.06
N PRO A 386 3.36 8.21 -11.92
CA PRO A 386 2.46 8.58 -13.02
C PRO A 386 1.13 9.17 -12.51
N THR A 387 0.56 8.60 -11.46
CA THR A 387 -0.70 9.06 -10.85
C THR A 387 -0.57 10.49 -10.32
N LEU A 388 0.50 10.78 -9.56
CA LEU A 388 0.72 12.12 -9.03
C LEU A 388 0.97 13.14 -10.15
N ALA A 389 1.69 12.74 -11.20
CA ALA A 389 1.88 13.60 -12.38
C ALA A 389 0.53 13.92 -13.06
N GLY A 390 -0.33 12.92 -13.23
CA GLY A 390 -1.67 13.09 -13.78
C GLY A 390 -2.56 13.99 -12.93
N ILE A 391 -2.53 13.81 -11.59
CA ILE A 391 -3.25 14.67 -10.64
C ILE A 391 -2.79 16.14 -10.77
N ARG A 392 -1.47 16.38 -10.83
CA ARG A 392 -0.93 17.74 -10.99
C ARG A 392 -1.41 18.41 -12.29
N GLU A 393 -1.40 17.68 -13.39
CA GLU A 393 -1.89 18.20 -14.68
C GLU A 393 -3.40 18.48 -14.64
N TYR A 394 -4.19 17.60 -14.02
CA TYR A 394 -5.63 17.80 -13.84
C TYR A 394 -5.95 19.04 -13.01
N LEU A 395 -5.27 19.21 -11.87
CA LEU A 395 -5.47 20.37 -11.00
C LEU A 395 -5.06 21.70 -11.68
N LYS A 396 -4.03 21.67 -12.54
CA LYS A 396 -3.61 22.84 -13.36
C LYS A 396 -4.63 23.19 -14.45
N ALA A 397 -5.26 22.18 -15.07
CA ALA A 397 -6.24 22.41 -16.14
C ALA A 397 -7.55 23.04 -15.66
N GLY A 398 -7.88 22.90 -14.38
CA GLY A 398 -9.05 23.51 -13.76
C GLY A 398 -10.39 22.88 -14.18
N PRO A 399 -11.52 23.46 -13.72
CA PRO A 399 -12.85 22.96 -14.04
C PRO A 399 -13.16 23.11 -15.53
N GLY A 400 -13.19 22.01 -16.27
CA GLY A 400 -13.45 21.98 -17.72
C GLY A 400 -12.46 21.13 -18.51
N ALA A 401 -11.52 20.44 -17.83
CA ALA A 401 -10.67 19.43 -18.46
C ALA A 401 -11.55 18.32 -19.08
N PRO A 402 -11.20 17.81 -20.28
CA PRO A 402 -11.99 16.77 -20.93
C PRO A 402 -12.03 15.49 -20.06
N ASP A 403 -13.23 15.00 -19.82
CA ASP A 403 -13.57 13.90 -18.90
C ASP A 403 -12.83 12.56 -19.09
N MET A 404 -12.13 12.38 -20.20
CA MET A 404 -11.57 11.09 -20.58
C MET A 404 -10.03 11.00 -20.54
N ALA A 405 -9.32 12.08 -20.84
CA ALA A 405 -7.86 12.06 -20.91
C ALA A 405 -7.18 11.91 -19.54
N TRP A 406 -7.79 12.39 -18.47
CA TRP A 406 -7.21 12.34 -17.13
C TRP A 406 -7.33 10.96 -16.47
N LYS A 407 -8.35 10.14 -16.81
CA LYS A 407 -8.52 8.81 -16.21
C LYS A 407 -7.34 7.86 -16.50
N ALA A 408 -6.83 7.87 -17.73
CA ALA A 408 -5.64 7.11 -18.08
C ALA A 408 -4.37 7.68 -17.41
N ALA A 409 -4.29 9.01 -17.27
CA ALA A 409 -3.18 9.67 -16.59
C ALA A 409 -3.10 9.38 -15.08
N PHE A 410 -4.19 8.90 -14.46
CA PHE A 410 -4.22 8.55 -13.05
C PHE A 410 -3.84 7.09 -12.76
N LEU A 411 -3.61 6.29 -13.79
CA LEU A 411 -3.20 4.92 -13.60
C LEU A 411 -1.77 4.85 -13.03
N PRO A 412 -1.55 4.07 -11.97
CA PRO A 412 -0.22 3.84 -11.44
C PRO A 412 0.60 2.94 -12.37
N GLY A 413 1.91 2.90 -12.14
CA GLY A 413 2.74 1.82 -12.67
C GLY A 413 2.45 0.56 -11.85
N PHE A 414 1.92 -0.49 -12.48
CA PHE A 414 1.44 -1.67 -11.74
C PHE A 414 2.55 -2.57 -11.21
N GLY A 415 3.74 -2.60 -11.87
CA GLY A 415 4.85 -3.43 -11.43
C GLY A 415 4.56 -4.94 -11.58
N THR A 416 4.98 -5.72 -10.57
CA THR A 416 4.89 -7.19 -10.61
C THR A 416 4.16 -7.72 -9.37
N LEU A 417 3.07 -8.44 -9.59
CA LEU A 417 2.37 -9.24 -8.60
C LEU A 417 2.86 -10.70 -8.67
N SER A 418 3.19 -11.30 -7.53
CA SER A 418 3.59 -12.71 -7.45
C SER A 418 2.91 -13.41 -6.29
N LEU A 419 2.58 -14.69 -6.49
CA LEU A 419 2.03 -15.60 -5.48
C LEU A 419 2.81 -16.92 -5.54
N SER A 420 3.03 -17.56 -4.41
CA SER A 420 3.70 -18.84 -4.30
C SER A 420 2.93 -19.77 -3.36
N ASP A 421 2.80 -21.03 -3.77
CA ASP A 421 2.09 -22.11 -3.04
C ASP A 421 0.74 -21.66 -2.47
N TYR A 422 -0.12 -21.18 -3.36
CA TYR A 422 -1.51 -20.90 -3.05
C TYR A 422 -2.31 -22.21 -3.04
N ALA A 423 -3.08 -22.46 -1.99
CA ALA A 423 -3.97 -23.60 -1.92
C ALA A 423 -5.30 -23.23 -1.24
N VAL A 424 -6.39 -23.69 -1.83
CA VAL A 424 -7.76 -23.55 -1.32
C VAL A 424 -8.40 -24.91 -1.23
N ASN A 425 -9.02 -25.16 -0.09
CA ASN A 425 -9.96 -26.24 0.13
C ASN A 425 -11.25 -25.60 0.65
N MET A 426 -12.31 -25.60 -0.13
CA MET A 426 -13.56 -24.95 0.22
C MET A 426 -14.77 -25.68 -0.34
N ASN A 427 -15.90 -25.59 0.33
CA ASN A 427 -17.17 -26.05 -0.21
C ASN A 427 -17.74 -25.00 -1.17
N PRO A 428 -17.71 -25.25 -2.49
CA PRO A 428 -18.28 -24.32 -3.46
C PRO A 428 -19.80 -24.30 -3.33
N GLY A 429 -20.43 -23.16 -3.47
CA GLY A 429 -21.89 -23.04 -3.47
C GLY A 429 -22.53 -23.84 -4.62
N ALA A 430 -23.76 -24.35 -4.42
CA ALA A 430 -24.52 -25.14 -5.41
C ALA A 430 -24.81 -24.38 -6.73
N GLU A 431 -24.63 -23.06 -6.77
CA GLU A 431 -24.97 -22.20 -7.91
C GLU A 431 -24.13 -22.47 -9.17
N ASN A 432 -22.97 -23.12 -9.03
CA ASN A 432 -22.01 -23.33 -10.12
C ASN A 432 -21.92 -24.80 -10.60
N GLY A 433 -22.86 -25.66 -10.21
CA GLY A 433 -22.85 -27.08 -10.56
C GLY A 433 -21.77 -27.89 -9.82
N PHE A 434 -21.30 -27.39 -8.67
CA PHE A 434 -20.43 -28.15 -7.77
C PHE A 434 -21.24 -28.87 -6.71
N ASP A 435 -20.74 -30.02 -6.25
CA ASP A 435 -21.33 -30.78 -5.14
C ASP A 435 -20.97 -30.07 -3.81
N VAL A 436 -21.99 -29.58 -3.11
CA VAL A 436 -21.81 -28.86 -1.82
C VAL A 436 -21.35 -29.77 -0.67
N GLU A 437 -21.45 -31.08 -0.82
CA GLU A 437 -20.97 -32.03 0.20
C GLU A 437 -19.50 -32.41 0.01
N LYS A 438 -18.86 -31.92 -1.05
CA LYS A 438 -17.47 -32.23 -1.38
C LYS A 438 -16.65 -30.96 -1.57
N PRO A 439 -15.50 -30.87 -0.88
CA PRO A 439 -14.64 -29.70 -1.03
C PRO A 439 -14.01 -29.64 -2.43
N LEU A 440 -13.92 -28.43 -2.97
CA LEU A 440 -13.13 -28.13 -4.15
C LEU A 440 -11.69 -27.82 -3.70
N ASN A 441 -10.74 -28.63 -4.20
CA ASN A 441 -9.32 -28.44 -3.95
C ASN A 441 -8.67 -27.79 -5.16
N VAL A 442 -8.11 -26.61 -4.96
CA VAL A 442 -7.35 -25.83 -5.96
C VAL A 442 -6.01 -25.49 -5.38
N ALA A 443 -4.94 -25.76 -6.12
CA ALA A 443 -3.60 -25.31 -5.73
C ALA A 443 -2.87 -24.70 -6.93
N VAL A 444 -2.09 -23.64 -6.70
CA VAL A 444 -1.20 -23.01 -7.68
C VAL A 444 0.18 -22.91 -7.04
N LYS A 445 1.18 -23.47 -7.70
CA LYS A 445 2.54 -23.42 -7.15
C LYS A 445 3.14 -22.02 -7.25
N ASP A 446 3.13 -21.46 -8.45
CA ASP A 446 3.62 -20.10 -8.67
C ASP A 446 2.71 -19.37 -9.64
N PHE A 447 2.42 -18.13 -9.33
CA PHE A 447 1.77 -17.18 -10.21
C PHE A 447 2.55 -15.86 -10.20
N SER A 448 2.79 -15.30 -11.38
CA SER A 448 3.29 -13.93 -11.48
C SER A 448 2.65 -13.19 -12.64
N LEU A 449 2.38 -11.90 -12.42
CA LEU A 449 1.88 -10.96 -13.42
C LEU A 449 2.70 -9.68 -13.35
N ALA A 450 3.52 -9.46 -14.37
CA ALA A 450 4.29 -8.23 -14.54
C ALA A 450 3.62 -7.34 -15.60
N LEU A 451 3.33 -6.10 -15.24
CA LEU A 451 2.74 -5.06 -16.07
C LEU A 451 3.70 -3.87 -16.09
N GLN A 452 4.57 -3.82 -17.09
CA GLN A 452 5.71 -2.91 -17.12
C GLN A 452 5.66 -1.92 -18.28
N ASP A 453 6.58 -0.94 -18.26
CA ASP A 453 6.78 0.07 -19.31
C ASP A 453 5.48 0.79 -19.72
N PRO A 454 4.75 1.43 -18.78
CA PRO A 454 3.47 2.03 -19.10
C PRO A 454 3.60 3.20 -20.09
N VAL A 455 2.73 3.21 -21.08
CA VAL A 455 2.54 4.32 -22.03
C VAL A 455 1.17 4.93 -21.76
N ASN A 456 1.14 6.17 -21.30
CA ASN A 456 -0.09 6.84 -20.85
C ASN A 456 -0.87 6.00 -19.82
N GLY A 457 -0.16 5.33 -18.89
CA GLY A 457 -0.74 4.50 -17.86
C GLY A 457 -1.14 3.08 -18.30
N ILE A 458 -1.05 2.75 -19.58
CA ILE A 458 -1.37 1.42 -20.11
C ILE A 458 -0.07 0.62 -20.24
N PRO A 459 0.07 -0.56 -19.62
CA PRO A 459 1.25 -1.39 -19.74
C PRO A 459 1.57 -1.75 -21.19
N SER A 460 2.84 -1.68 -21.55
CA SER A 460 3.31 -2.04 -22.88
C SER A 460 4.20 -3.30 -22.91
N ASP A 461 4.60 -3.81 -21.75
CA ASP A 461 5.18 -5.15 -21.55
C ASP A 461 4.30 -5.89 -20.53
N ILE A 462 3.78 -7.05 -20.93
CA ILE A 462 2.88 -7.89 -20.13
C ILE A 462 3.48 -9.28 -20.08
N ARG A 463 3.76 -9.76 -18.87
CA ARG A 463 4.23 -11.11 -18.62
C ARG A 463 3.38 -11.74 -17.54
N MET A 464 2.77 -12.87 -17.85
CA MET A 464 2.03 -13.70 -16.91
C MET A 464 2.61 -15.10 -16.95
N VAL A 465 2.86 -15.65 -15.79
CA VAL A 465 3.26 -17.05 -15.63
C VAL A 465 2.39 -17.66 -14.53
N MET A 466 1.79 -18.79 -14.80
CA MET A 466 1.09 -19.62 -13.84
C MET A 466 1.63 -21.03 -13.95
N ASN A 467 2.28 -21.52 -12.91
CA ASN A 467 2.85 -22.86 -12.86
C ASN A 467 2.02 -23.77 -11.97
N GLU A 468 1.79 -24.98 -12.45
CA GLU A 468 1.16 -26.07 -11.71
C GLU A 468 -0.15 -25.66 -11.02
N LEU A 469 -1.12 -25.16 -11.80
CA LEU A 469 -2.51 -25.09 -11.33
C LEU A 469 -3.04 -26.54 -11.24
N LYS A 470 -3.25 -27.01 -10.02
CA LYS A 470 -3.79 -28.34 -9.70
C LYS A 470 -5.25 -28.24 -9.33
N LEU A 471 -6.07 -29.07 -9.97
CA LEU A 471 -7.50 -29.19 -9.69
C LEU A 471 -7.83 -30.66 -9.49
N ASP A 472 -8.43 -31.00 -8.33
CA ASP A 472 -9.04 -32.32 -8.11
C ASP A 472 -10.44 -32.32 -8.72
N LEU A 473 -10.69 -33.27 -9.61
CA LEU A 473 -11.98 -33.41 -10.29
C LEU A 473 -12.97 -34.35 -9.55
N ALA A 474 -12.50 -34.98 -8.45
CA ALA A 474 -13.32 -35.98 -7.75
C ALA A 474 -14.58 -35.35 -7.14
N GLY A 475 -15.72 -35.96 -7.43
CA GLY A 475 -16.98 -35.59 -6.79
C GLY A 475 -17.78 -34.45 -7.41
N HIS A 476 -17.27 -33.76 -8.42
CA HIS A 476 -17.93 -32.64 -9.07
C HIS A 476 -18.43 -32.98 -10.49
N ASP A 477 -19.24 -34.05 -10.59
CA ASP A 477 -19.69 -34.59 -11.88
C ASP A 477 -20.74 -33.73 -12.59
N ASP A 478 -21.41 -32.85 -11.85
CA ASP A 478 -22.43 -31.94 -12.39
C ASP A 478 -21.83 -30.69 -13.06
N ASN A 479 -20.55 -30.43 -12.85
CA ASN A 479 -19.84 -29.36 -13.58
C ASN A 479 -19.43 -29.87 -14.97
N GLU A 480 -19.92 -29.21 -16.03
CA GLU A 480 -19.73 -29.65 -17.43
C GLU A 480 -18.23 -29.73 -17.83
N ALA A 481 -17.41 -28.81 -17.36
CA ALA A 481 -15.96 -28.78 -17.65
C ALA A 481 -15.27 -29.97 -16.97
N PHE A 482 -15.56 -30.22 -15.70
CA PHE A 482 -15.01 -31.35 -14.96
C PHE A 482 -15.50 -32.68 -15.52
N ALA A 483 -16.79 -32.77 -15.88
CA ALA A 483 -17.35 -33.94 -16.53
C ALA A 483 -16.66 -34.26 -17.87
N LEU A 484 -16.33 -33.24 -18.68
CA LEU A 484 -15.58 -33.41 -19.92
C LEU A 484 -14.15 -33.94 -19.65
N LEU A 485 -13.44 -33.34 -18.69
CA LEU A 485 -12.08 -33.78 -18.33
C LEU A 485 -12.07 -35.22 -17.81
N LYS A 486 -13.07 -35.60 -17.01
CA LYS A 486 -13.28 -36.99 -16.57
C LYS A 486 -13.57 -37.94 -17.73
N GLN A 487 -14.39 -37.53 -18.71
CA GLN A 487 -14.62 -38.32 -19.92
C GLN A 487 -13.35 -38.53 -20.74
N LEU A 488 -12.41 -37.55 -20.69
CA LEU A 488 -11.08 -37.71 -21.26
C LEU A 488 -10.14 -38.57 -20.40
N GLY A 489 -10.59 -39.02 -19.23
CA GLY A 489 -9.88 -39.96 -18.35
C GLY A 489 -8.94 -39.28 -17.35
N TYR A 490 -9.13 -38.00 -17.06
CA TYR A 490 -8.40 -37.30 -16.00
C TYR A 490 -9.15 -37.43 -14.67
N GLN A 491 -8.44 -37.60 -13.56
CA GLN A 491 -8.97 -37.55 -12.20
C GLN A 491 -8.57 -36.26 -11.50
N GLU A 492 -7.42 -35.73 -11.90
CA GLU A 492 -6.87 -34.44 -11.54
C GLU A 492 -6.30 -33.81 -12.80
N VAL A 493 -6.18 -32.49 -12.80
CA VAL A 493 -5.44 -31.74 -13.82
C VAL A 493 -4.34 -30.93 -13.16
N ASN A 494 -3.20 -30.88 -13.84
CA ASN A 494 -2.07 -30.02 -13.48
C ASN A 494 -1.66 -29.28 -14.75
N ILE A 495 -1.90 -27.95 -14.76
CA ILE A 495 -1.71 -27.11 -15.94
C ILE A 495 -0.85 -25.90 -15.63
N SER A 496 -0.14 -25.43 -16.64
CA SER A 496 0.65 -24.21 -16.58
C SER A 496 0.36 -23.31 -17.78
N GLU A 497 0.38 -22.01 -17.54
CA GLU A 497 0.18 -20.97 -18.57
C GLU A 497 1.34 -19.98 -18.57
N ASN A 498 1.67 -19.49 -19.75
CA ASN A 498 2.65 -18.41 -19.94
C ASN A 498 2.13 -17.44 -21.01
N ILE A 499 2.16 -16.14 -20.69
CA ILE A 499 1.85 -15.06 -21.62
C ILE A 499 3.00 -14.06 -21.57
N ALA A 500 3.60 -13.77 -22.72
CA ALA A 500 4.65 -12.77 -22.85
C ALA A 500 4.39 -11.91 -24.09
N LEU A 501 4.05 -10.65 -23.86
CA LEU A 501 3.69 -9.67 -24.89
C LEU A 501 4.48 -8.39 -24.65
N HIS A 502 5.07 -7.80 -25.66
CA HIS A 502 5.64 -6.46 -25.54
C HIS A 502 5.41 -5.60 -26.80
N TRP A 503 5.36 -4.30 -26.60
CA TRP A 503 5.23 -3.34 -27.69
C TRP A 503 6.59 -2.83 -28.16
N ASP A 504 6.94 -3.17 -29.41
CA ASP A 504 8.08 -2.57 -30.09
C ASP A 504 7.68 -1.20 -30.68
N LYS A 505 7.97 -0.15 -29.93
CA LYS A 505 7.65 1.24 -30.32
C LYS A 505 8.31 1.63 -31.62
N ALA A 506 9.56 1.20 -31.87
CA ALA A 506 10.34 1.58 -33.06
C ALA A 506 9.73 1.03 -34.33
N ASN A 507 9.25 -0.21 -34.31
CA ASN A 507 8.64 -0.91 -35.42
C ASN A 507 7.11 -0.84 -35.45
N LYS A 508 6.51 -0.14 -34.48
CA LYS A 508 5.04 -0.05 -34.24
C LYS A 508 4.41 -1.44 -34.32
N ALA A 509 4.94 -2.36 -33.54
CA ALA A 509 4.51 -3.74 -33.57
C ALA A 509 4.23 -4.24 -32.15
N LEU A 510 3.19 -5.03 -31.99
CA LEU A 510 2.99 -5.88 -30.82
C LEU A 510 3.68 -7.22 -31.08
N ILE A 511 4.64 -7.55 -30.24
CA ILE A 511 5.35 -8.84 -30.27
C ILE A 511 4.66 -9.76 -29.29
N VAL A 512 4.14 -10.85 -29.79
CA VAL A 512 3.69 -12.00 -28.99
C VAL A 512 4.89 -12.94 -28.89
N GLU A 513 5.65 -12.85 -27.79
CA GLU A 513 6.81 -13.71 -27.60
C GLU A 513 6.35 -15.15 -27.37
N ASP A 514 5.37 -15.31 -26.47
CA ASP A 514 4.76 -16.61 -26.19
C ASP A 514 3.36 -16.45 -25.57
N ILE A 515 2.41 -17.23 -26.04
CA ILE A 515 1.17 -17.56 -25.35
C ILE A 515 1.16 -19.09 -25.27
N GLY A 516 1.57 -19.59 -24.11
CA GLY A 516 1.82 -20.99 -23.87
C GLY A 516 0.81 -21.60 -22.89
N PHE A 517 0.45 -22.85 -23.15
CA PHE A 517 -0.32 -23.69 -22.26
C PHE A 517 0.30 -25.09 -22.24
N SER A 518 0.42 -25.69 -21.06
CA SER A 518 0.89 -27.07 -20.91
C SER A 518 0.14 -27.77 -19.78
N GLY A 519 0.05 -29.08 -19.86
CA GLY A 519 -0.58 -29.90 -18.84
C GLY A 519 0.03 -31.30 -18.76
N ASP A 520 0.07 -31.85 -17.56
CA ASP A 520 0.58 -33.19 -17.27
C ASP A 520 -0.26 -34.24 -18.00
N ASN A 521 0.40 -35.12 -18.75
CA ASN A 521 -0.26 -36.12 -19.61
C ASN A 521 -1.25 -35.51 -20.64
N MET A 522 -1.08 -34.22 -20.97
CA MET A 522 -1.83 -33.51 -21.99
C MET A 522 -0.93 -33.13 -23.15
N GLY A 523 0.18 -32.46 -22.84
CA GLY A 523 1.09 -31.87 -23.80
C GLY A 523 1.17 -30.37 -23.64
N SER A 524 1.67 -29.67 -24.66
CA SER A 524 1.78 -28.23 -24.67
C SER A 524 1.38 -27.61 -26.00
N VAL A 525 0.94 -26.36 -25.93
CA VAL A 525 0.67 -25.48 -27.09
C VAL A 525 1.35 -24.14 -26.82
N SER A 526 2.09 -23.64 -27.79
CA SER A 526 2.72 -22.33 -27.75
C SER A 526 2.43 -21.56 -29.05
N LEU A 527 1.98 -20.32 -28.90
CA LEU A 527 1.69 -19.37 -29.97
C LEU A 527 2.61 -18.18 -29.83
N SER A 528 3.33 -17.84 -30.90
CA SER A 528 4.10 -16.60 -30.99
C SER A 528 3.77 -15.85 -32.28
N GLY A 529 4.07 -14.53 -32.33
CA GLY A 529 3.74 -13.77 -33.53
C GLY A 529 4.10 -12.29 -33.44
N VAL A 530 3.87 -11.61 -34.58
CA VAL A 530 4.12 -10.18 -34.72
C VAL A 530 2.92 -9.51 -35.38
N VAL A 531 2.32 -8.55 -34.66
CA VAL A 531 1.23 -7.72 -35.19
C VAL A 531 1.76 -6.31 -35.44
N GLY A 532 1.90 -5.95 -36.71
CA GLY A 532 2.31 -4.62 -37.16
C GLY A 532 1.16 -3.61 -37.09
N GLY A 533 1.50 -2.31 -37.27
CA GLY A 533 0.51 -1.24 -37.18
C GLY A 533 0.04 -0.89 -35.76
N PHE A 534 0.64 -1.50 -34.76
CA PHE A 534 0.31 -1.28 -33.34
C PHE A 534 1.02 -0.01 -32.85
N GLY A 535 0.39 1.13 -33.08
CA GLY A 535 0.95 2.45 -32.76
C GLY A 535 0.48 3.05 -31.45
N GLU A 536 0.93 4.28 -31.15
CA GLU A 536 0.62 5.01 -29.90
C GLU A 536 -0.89 5.23 -29.69
N ALA A 537 -1.72 5.16 -30.74
CA ALA A 537 -3.17 5.31 -30.61
C ALA A 537 -3.82 4.25 -29.69
N PHE A 538 -3.22 3.05 -29.58
CA PHE A 538 -3.69 2.00 -28.64
C PHE A 538 -3.46 2.35 -27.19
N PHE A 539 -2.58 3.30 -26.90
CA PHE A 539 -2.25 3.78 -25.56
C PHE A 539 -2.84 5.17 -25.29
N SER A 540 -3.75 5.66 -26.14
CA SER A 540 -4.31 7.02 -26.02
C SER A 540 -5.37 7.17 -24.93
N GLY A 541 -5.98 6.06 -24.47
CA GLY A 541 -7.17 6.08 -23.61
C GLY A 541 -8.44 6.56 -24.35
N ASP A 542 -8.35 7.02 -25.60
CA ASP A 542 -9.48 7.44 -26.42
C ASP A 542 -10.04 6.24 -27.20
N LYS A 543 -11.25 5.81 -26.84
CA LYS A 543 -11.92 4.67 -27.43
C LYS A 543 -12.10 4.81 -28.96
N ALA A 544 -12.37 6.02 -29.46
CA ALA A 544 -12.58 6.25 -30.89
C ALA A 544 -11.26 6.14 -31.68
N LEU A 545 -10.17 6.70 -31.13
CA LEU A 545 -8.83 6.55 -31.70
C LEU A 545 -8.36 5.10 -31.69
N MET A 546 -8.58 4.38 -30.58
CA MET A 546 -8.25 2.96 -30.45
C MET A 546 -9.02 2.12 -31.49
N GLN A 547 -10.32 2.33 -31.63
CA GLN A 547 -11.14 1.63 -32.62
C GLN A 547 -10.69 1.92 -34.07
N ALA A 548 -10.36 3.18 -34.37
CA ALA A 548 -9.84 3.54 -35.67
C ALA A 548 -8.48 2.86 -35.97
N ALA A 549 -7.61 2.74 -34.94
CA ALA A 549 -6.29 2.13 -35.06
C ALA A 549 -6.36 0.63 -35.36
N VAL A 550 -7.42 -0.08 -34.95
CA VAL A 550 -7.62 -1.52 -35.24
C VAL A 550 -7.60 -1.81 -36.74
N PHE A 551 -8.14 -0.91 -37.55
CA PHE A 551 -8.13 -1.07 -39.03
C PHE A 551 -6.72 -0.95 -39.65
N GLY A 552 -5.77 -0.40 -38.91
CA GLY A 552 -4.36 -0.28 -39.30
C GLY A 552 -3.50 -1.49 -38.93
N LEU A 553 -4.05 -2.45 -38.17
CA LEU A 553 -3.30 -3.64 -37.75
C LEU A 553 -2.98 -4.55 -38.96
N THR A 554 -1.80 -5.15 -38.90
CA THR A 554 -1.33 -6.11 -39.92
C THR A 554 -0.74 -7.34 -39.24
N GLY A 555 -1.06 -8.53 -39.76
CA GLY A 555 -0.38 -9.78 -39.37
C GLY A 555 0.96 -9.88 -40.09
N ARG A 556 2.09 -9.92 -39.38
CA ARG A 556 3.42 -10.10 -39.97
C ARG A 556 3.91 -11.53 -39.88
N ALA A 557 3.76 -12.14 -38.72
CA ALA A 557 4.17 -13.52 -38.48
C ALA A 557 3.30 -14.15 -37.40
N VAL A 558 3.07 -15.45 -37.50
CA VAL A 558 2.50 -16.29 -36.45
C VAL A 558 3.16 -17.65 -36.52
N ALA A 559 3.53 -18.20 -35.35
CA ALA A 559 4.02 -19.57 -35.23
C ALA A 559 3.25 -20.29 -34.13
N LEU A 560 2.85 -21.52 -34.40
CA LEU A 560 2.17 -22.44 -33.52
C LEU A 560 3.04 -23.68 -33.33
N LYS A 561 3.29 -24.06 -32.07
CA LYS A 561 3.91 -25.33 -31.72
C LYS A 561 2.95 -26.13 -30.86
N VAL A 562 2.80 -27.40 -31.16
CA VAL A 562 2.00 -28.34 -30.39
C VAL A 562 2.88 -29.55 -30.09
N GLU A 563 2.99 -29.90 -28.82
CA GLU A 563 3.63 -31.13 -28.35
C GLU A 563 2.56 -31.93 -27.59
N ASN A 564 2.25 -33.13 -28.05
CA ASN A 564 1.24 -33.97 -27.45
C ASN A 564 1.86 -34.94 -26.44
N ASP A 565 1.28 -34.98 -25.23
CA ASP A 565 1.63 -35.95 -24.18
C ASP A 565 0.36 -36.72 -23.70
N GLY A 566 -0.43 -37.20 -24.69
CA GLY A 566 -1.56 -38.07 -24.43
C GLY A 566 -2.95 -37.46 -24.60
N LEU A 567 -3.14 -36.13 -24.60
CA LEU A 567 -4.46 -35.49 -24.77
C LEU A 567 -5.10 -35.85 -26.10
N PHE A 568 -4.32 -35.86 -27.20
CA PHE A 568 -4.88 -36.21 -28.52
C PHE A 568 -5.44 -37.64 -28.56
N ALA A 569 -4.73 -38.61 -28.00
CA ALA A 569 -5.19 -39.99 -27.97
C ALA A 569 -6.48 -40.16 -27.14
N ARG A 570 -6.58 -39.43 -26.01
CA ARG A 570 -7.80 -39.41 -25.17
C ARG A 570 -8.97 -38.76 -25.89
N ALA A 571 -8.74 -37.60 -26.54
CA ALA A 571 -9.76 -36.90 -27.33
C ALA A 571 -10.23 -37.73 -28.52
N LEU A 572 -9.31 -38.39 -29.22
CA LEU A 572 -9.63 -39.28 -30.33
C LEU A 572 -10.49 -40.47 -29.88
N LYS A 573 -10.14 -41.07 -28.74
CA LYS A 573 -10.93 -42.15 -28.14
C LYS A 573 -12.34 -41.67 -27.77
N LEU A 574 -12.46 -40.53 -27.10
CA LEU A 574 -13.76 -39.94 -26.75
C LEU A 574 -14.61 -39.63 -28.00
N TYR A 575 -13.98 -39.13 -29.08
CA TYR A 575 -14.66 -38.90 -30.35
C TYR A 575 -15.14 -40.21 -30.98
N ALA A 576 -14.29 -41.27 -30.99
CA ALA A 576 -14.65 -42.59 -31.48
C ALA A 576 -15.83 -43.19 -30.72
N ASP A 577 -15.78 -43.19 -29.38
CA ASP A 577 -16.82 -43.70 -28.48
C ASP A 577 -18.17 -42.96 -28.72
N ARG A 578 -18.16 -41.64 -28.84
CA ARG A 578 -19.38 -40.84 -29.09
C ARG A 578 -20.01 -41.10 -30.46
N ASN A 579 -19.20 -41.47 -31.47
CA ASN A 579 -19.68 -41.72 -32.82
C ASN A 579 -19.85 -43.22 -33.13
N GLY A 580 -19.64 -44.12 -32.17
CA GLY A 580 -19.81 -45.55 -32.31
C GLY A 580 -18.84 -46.18 -33.33
N MET A 581 -17.63 -45.68 -33.45
CA MET A 581 -16.61 -46.16 -34.38
C MET A 581 -15.34 -46.61 -33.63
N SER A 582 -14.43 -47.33 -34.31
CA SER A 582 -13.13 -47.64 -33.71
C SER A 582 -12.20 -46.42 -33.70
N VAL A 583 -11.19 -46.44 -32.84
CA VAL A 583 -10.18 -45.35 -32.76
C VAL A 583 -9.45 -45.21 -34.07
N GLU A 584 -9.14 -46.32 -34.76
CA GLU A 584 -8.48 -46.32 -36.07
C GLU A 584 -9.38 -45.69 -37.14
N GLN A 585 -10.70 -45.97 -37.14
CA GLN A 585 -11.64 -45.32 -38.02
C GLN A 585 -11.76 -43.82 -37.77
N ALA A 586 -11.77 -43.43 -36.52
CA ALA A 586 -11.77 -42.02 -36.09
C ALA A 586 -10.50 -41.30 -36.57
N ALA A 587 -9.32 -41.88 -36.36
CA ALA A 587 -8.03 -41.34 -36.83
C ALA A 587 -8.00 -41.19 -38.34
N LEU A 588 -8.45 -42.21 -39.10
CA LEU A 588 -8.53 -42.16 -40.55
C LEU A 588 -9.50 -41.06 -41.04
N THR A 589 -10.64 -40.93 -40.39
CA THR A 589 -11.62 -39.86 -40.72
C THR A 589 -11.05 -38.49 -40.53
N LEU A 590 -10.36 -38.26 -39.39
CA LEU A 590 -9.74 -36.96 -39.06
C LEU A 590 -8.56 -36.65 -39.99
N SER A 591 -7.73 -37.64 -40.36
CA SER A 591 -6.59 -37.46 -41.26
C SER A 591 -6.99 -37.07 -42.69
N MET A 592 -8.22 -37.32 -43.09
CA MET A 592 -8.74 -36.90 -44.40
C MET A 592 -9.22 -35.43 -44.43
N LEU A 593 -9.57 -34.85 -43.28
CA LEU A 593 -10.09 -33.47 -43.19
C LEU A 593 -9.16 -32.41 -43.77
N PRO A 594 -7.83 -32.42 -43.52
CA PRO A 594 -6.92 -31.46 -44.09
C PRO A 594 -6.95 -31.47 -45.63
N SER A 595 -6.99 -32.65 -46.26
CA SER A 595 -7.04 -32.80 -47.71
C SER A 595 -8.37 -32.33 -48.30
N ILE A 596 -9.47 -32.48 -47.59
CA ILE A 596 -10.81 -31.98 -48.01
C ILE A 596 -10.81 -30.44 -47.94
N ALA A 597 -10.28 -29.87 -46.89
CA ALA A 597 -10.16 -28.43 -46.73
C ALA A 597 -9.28 -27.79 -47.82
N ALA A 598 -8.21 -28.46 -48.21
CA ALA A 598 -7.30 -28.00 -49.25
C ALA A 598 -7.95 -27.84 -50.64
N GLN A 599 -8.90 -28.71 -51.01
CA GLN A 599 -9.64 -28.59 -52.28
C GLN A 599 -10.42 -27.28 -52.40
N THR A 600 -10.74 -26.65 -51.24
CA THR A 600 -11.45 -25.37 -51.23
C THR A 600 -10.52 -24.16 -51.19
N VAL A 601 -9.23 -24.33 -50.81
CA VAL A 601 -8.35 -23.20 -50.45
C VAL A 601 -7.24 -22.95 -51.47
N GLY A 602 -6.83 -23.96 -52.27
CA GLY A 602 -5.78 -23.78 -53.30
C GLY A 602 -4.98 -25.06 -53.58
N GLU A 603 -5.44 -25.86 -54.53
CA GLU A 603 -4.64 -26.98 -55.03
C GLU A 603 -3.35 -26.48 -55.71
N GLY A 604 -2.20 -26.98 -55.21
CA GLY A 604 -0.89 -26.78 -55.84
C GLY A 604 0.03 -25.76 -55.17
N ASP A 605 -0.36 -25.08 -54.08
CA ASP A 605 0.56 -24.25 -53.31
C ASP A 605 1.43 -25.14 -52.40
N PRO A 606 2.81 -25.04 -52.51
CA PRO A 606 3.70 -25.88 -51.72
C PRO A 606 3.57 -25.72 -50.20
N GLY A 607 3.25 -24.51 -49.71
CA GLY A 607 3.07 -24.22 -48.29
C GLY A 607 1.79 -24.87 -47.75
N VAL A 608 0.71 -24.84 -48.55
CA VAL A 608 -0.55 -25.52 -48.19
C VAL A 608 -0.34 -27.04 -48.19
N GLN A 609 0.42 -27.57 -49.17
CA GLN A 609 0.72 -29.00 -49.19
C GLN A 609 1.55 -29.42 -47.98
N ALA A 610 2.58 -28.63 -47.60
CA ALA A 610 3.37 -28.89 -46.39
C ALA A 610 2.52 -28.87 -45.12
N LEU A 611 1.55 -27.94 -45.01
CA LEU A 611 0.61 -27.88 -43.90
C LEU A 611 -0.28 -29.12 -43.83
N ILE A 612 -0.82 -29.57 -44.97
CA ILE A 612 -1.65 -30.78 -45.07
C ILE A 612 -0.84 -32.01 -44.63
N ASP A 613 0.36 -32.14 -45.17
CA ASP A 613 1.23 -33.30 -44.92
C ASP A 613 1.61 -33.34 -43.43
N ALA A 614 1.99 -32.18 -42.85
CA ALA A 614 2.34 -32.09 -41.43
C ALA A 614 1.14 -32.38 -40.51
N VAL A 615 -0.04 -31.79 -40.76
CA VAL A 615 -1.23 -32.05 -39.93
C VAL A 615 -1.68 -33.52 -40.07
N SER A 616 -1.64 -34.09 -41.26
CA SER A 616 -1.99 -35.50 -41.50
C SER A 616 -0.99 -36.43 -40.80
N ALA A 617 0.30 -36.14 -40.86
CA ALA A 617 1.33 -36.89 -40.16
C ALA A 617 1.13 -36.82 -38.64
N PHE A 618 0.84 -35.62 -38.09
CA PHE A 618 0.55 -35.44 -36.67
C PHE A 618 -0.70 -36.20 -36.22
N ILE A 619 -1.74 -36.25 -37.03
CA ILE A 619 -2.94 -37.04 -36.71
C ILE A 619 -2.62 -38.54 -36.69
N ALA A 620 -1.74 -39.01 -37.58
CA ALA A 620 -1.34 -40.42 -37.67
C ALA A 620 -0.38 -40.83 -36.51
N ASP A 621 0.55 -39.96 -36.15
CA ASP A 621 1.49 -40.17 -35.02
C ASP A 621 1.65 -38.84 -34.26
N PRO A 622 0.79 -38.61 -33.25
CA PRO A 622 0.66 -37.32 -32.62
C PRO A 622 1.76 -37.08 -31.55
N ASN A 623 2.91 -36.61 -32.00
CA ASN A 623 4.02 -36.22 -31.13
C ASN A 623 4.21 -34.70 -31.14
N LYS A 624 4.70 -34.15 -32.26
CA LYS A 624 5.00 -32.71 -32.37
C LYS A 624 4.50 -32.16 -33.71
N LEU A 625 3.90 -30.96 -33.66
CA LEU A 625 3.49 -30.18 -34.84
C LEU A 625 4.00 -28.74 -34.71
N GLU A 626 4.72 -28.27 -35.71
CA GLU A 626 5.13 -26.88 -35.82
C GLU A 626 4.59 -26.29 -37.14
N ILE A 627 3.93 -25.13 -37.02
CA ILE A 627 3.38 -24.36 -38.15
C ILE A 627 3.89 -22.93 -38.00
N ALA A 628 4.43 -22.37 -39.07
CA ALA A 628 4.76 -20.95 -39.12
C ALA A 628 4.22 -20.33 -40.40
N ILE A 629 3.61 -19.16 -40.26
CA ILE A 629 3.06 -18.36 -41.36
C ILE A 629 3.68 -16.97 -41.25
N THR A 630 4.35 -16.54 -42.32
CA THR A 630 5.02 -15.24 -42.39
C THR A 630 4.53 -14.47 -43.61
N ALA A 631 4.19 -13.21 -43.44
CA ALA A 631 3.85 -12.34 -44.55
C ALA A 631 5.07 -12.10 -45.44
N LYS A 632 4.92 -12.18 -46.78
CA LYS A 632 5.99 -11.87 -47.74
C LYS A 632 6.34 -10.38 -47.76
N SER A 633 5.44 -9.54 -47.29
CA SER A 633 5.64 -8.09 -47.16
C SER A 633 6.05 -7.74 -45.74
N ASP A 634 7.08 -6.90 -45.58
CA ASP A 634 7.49 -6.34 -44.30
C ASP A 634 6.38 -5.54 -43.60
N GLN A 635 5.42 -5.02 -44.36
CA GLN A 635 4.25 -4.31 -43.82
C GLN A 635 3.23 -5.26 -43.22
N GLY A 636 3.28 -6.56 -43.54
CA GLY A 636 2.30 -7.55 -43.10
C GLY A 636 1.02 -7.54 -43.94
N ILE A 637 0.03 -8.28 -43.50
CA ILE A 637 -1.28 -8.47 -44.13
C ILE A 637 -2.32 -7.69 -43.32
N GLY A 638 -2.93 -6.69 -43.96
CA GLY A 638 -3.94 -5.84 -43.31
C GLY A 638 -5.37 -6.36 -43.44
N ALA A 639 -6.29 -5.74 -42.70
CA ALA A 639 -7.72 -6.08 -42.67
C ALA A 639 -8.37 -6.21 -44.05
N PRO A 640 -8.07 -5.36 -45.06
CA PRO A 640 -8.65 -5.51 -46.41
C PRO A 640 -8.31 -6.85 -47.08
N ALA A 641 -7.09 -7.36 -46.86
CA ALA A 641 -6.68 -8.65 -47.44
C ALA A 641 -7.40 -9.82 -46.75
N PHE A 642 -7.61 -9.75 -45.44
CA PHE A 642 -8.43 -10.74 -44.73
C PHE A 642 -9.89 -10.71 -45.18
N MET A 643 -10.47 -9.52 -45.41
CA MET A 643 -11.83 -9.42 -45.95
C MET A 643 -11.90 -9.97 -47.39
N ALA A 644 -10.91 -9.71 -48.24
CA ALA A 644 -10.86 -10.29 -49.59
C ALA A 644 -10.74 -11.83 -49.56
N ALA A 645 -9.99 -12.37 -48.60
CA ALA A 645 -9.82 -13.83 -48.41
C ALA A 645 -11.10 -14.56 -48.03
N THR A 646 -12.10 -13.88 -47.47
CA THR A 646 -13.43 -14.50 -47.21
C THR A 646 -14.16 -14.83 -48.53
N MET A 647 -13.83 -14.14 -49.64
CA MET A 647 -14.39 -14.35 -50.98
C MET A 647 -13.45 -15.18 -51.85
N ASP A 648 -12.15 -15.01 -51.70
CA ASP A 648 -11.10 -15.72 -52.43
C ASP A 648 -9.92 -16.05 -51.50
N PRO A 649 -9.96 -17.20 -50.80
CA PRO A 649 -8.89 -17.63 -49.91
C PRO A 649 -7.52 -17.75 -50.59
N ALA A 650 -7.46 -18.06 -51.89
CA ALA A 650 -6.20 -18.19 -52.62
C ALA A 650 -5.43 -16.86 -52.71
N SER A 651 -6.13 -15.73 -52.64
CA SER A 651 -5.50 -14.40 -52.66
C SER A 651 -4.64 -14.14 -51.42
N LEU A 652 -4.97 -14.73 -50.28
CA LEU A 652 -4.19 -14.63 -49.04
C LEU A 652 -2.92 -15.48 -49.10
N LEU A 653 -3.02 -16.68 -49.66
CA LEU A 653 -1.89 -17.61 -49.79
C LEU A 653 -0.74 -17.04 -50.63
N GLN A 654 -1.06 -16.23 -51.64
CA GLN A 654 -0.04 -15.54 -52.43
C GLN A 654 0.78 -14.52 -51.63
N GLN A 655 0.28 -14.06 -50.50
CA GLN A 655 0.88 -13.03 -49.63
C GLN A 655 1.64 -13.59 -48.43
N VAL A 656 1.60 -14.91 -48.19
CA VAL A 656 2.27 -15.57 -47.09
C VAL A 656 3.23 -16.65 -47.55
N ASP A 657 4.24 -16.92 -46.72
CA ASP A 657 5.04 -18.13 -46.73
C ASP A 657 4.54 -19.02 -45.57
N ILE A 658 4.22 -20.26 -45.87
CA ILE A 658 3.76 -21.25 -44.90
C ILE A 658 4.82 -22.35 -44.78
N THR A 659 5.25 -22.64 -43.57
CA THR A 659 6.08 -23.82 -43.27
C THR A 659 5.39 -24.65 -42.19
N ALA A 660 5.37 -25.95 -42.37
CA ALA A 660 4.83 -26.87 -41.41
C ALA A 660 5.62 -28.17 -41.37
N LYS A 661 5.78 -28.74 -40.20
CA LYS A 661 6.40 -30.05 -39.99
C LYS A 661 5.78 -30.76 -38.82
N ALA A 662 5.75 -32.08 -38.87
CA ALA A 662 5.42 -32.95 -37.73
C ALA A 662 6.55 -33.98 -37.58
N ASP A 663 6.84 -34.31 -36.29
CA ASP A 663 7.85 -35.31 -35.90
C ASP A 663 7.16 -36.43 -35.13
#